data_e74998c6f4fb67a42d686b8fc2ff4df0
#
_entry.id   e74998c6f4fb67a42d686b8fc2ff4df0
#
_cell.length_a   1.000
_cell.length_b   1.000
_cell.length_c   1.000
_cell.angle_alpha   90.00
_cell.angle_beta   90.00
_cell.angle_gamma   90.00
#
_symmetry.space_group_name_H-M   'P 1'
#
loop_
_entity.id
_entity.type
_entity.pdbx_description
1 polymer ?
#
loop_
_entity_poly.entity_id
_entity_poly.type
_entity_poly.pdbx_seq_one_letter_code
_entity_poly.pdbx_strand_id
1 'polypeptide(L)'
;MILIGIISIFLLITPLSAADENNTQNTIITSGESPASDNEKLDVYIKPDKFTGIYGNNETPILVYAYDENNESVTEGTVTLIDVFGEDHTIHLENGIGGRYIFCKETGTFNITCKYTGTGKYNNATTTLTLYVPVANTTCHNIVATKYDNCVYFTGNVVSDYREYEEFQDFEEVTEGNLTIYIDGENMGMCKVDANGNFLYIWNTTRNLIGQPVNFAAFFTNNKKHFNPSNFSKTFTFTGAKNTEITSQITTVGNDILINGSVKDNTGANVIGGTLTLNNQYKIPVDTNGKFKFYITNQTQNEVNYEIGVMDWGSKADIRANIPLMNGIEHTELTDNLIDLCNQGSPYIKFGNGNGKTIVVNVGTHGCELASQVAGLKLINLLATFGDEINGTIYVFPFIFPESTAINERMVNYTNLNTVSNINGTVSNNLVNFAISINASGLGDFHCTRHSDSDVGITCIMCTYIPTLESYDIARAVSNETGYDIKIYETAGIPYAGAIEDTCNLNGIPANTYEVLCNHKTIEYGSPEISFNMMKSFLKYFGFDIDKMTRITLQNKTLSLIFTSPYNYNSSMKSIGLMKNAQIISKSASYIINYGGKYSITLKDISGTPLVGKKVTFTLNGKYIGSATTKSKGIATFTLTPKVLKAAKYGKRNLIIKFSDSDYKLTKKTVKITITREKTKLSAKSKAFKKSIKTKKLAAILKNNKGKAIKNVKLTLKVKGKTYKAKTNSKGKAIFKITKLTKKGTYKAKVNFVGNSYYKSISKTIKIKIR
;
A
#
# COMPACT_ATOMS: atom_id res chain seq x y z
N MET A 1 -7.51 19.00 27.35
CA MET A 1 -7.97 20.07 26.41
C MET A 1 -9.38 20.52 26.73
N ILE A 2 -10.32 19.67 27.11
CA ILE A 2 -11.68 20.07 27.49
C ILE A 2 -11.70 20.98 28.72
N LEU A 3 -10.88 20.71 29.71
CA LEU A 3 -10.81 21.56 30.91
C LEU A 3 -10.29 22.98 30.61
N ILE A 4 -9.31 23.14 29.72
CA ILE A 4 -8.79 24.43 29.28
C ILE A 4 -9.78 25.15 28.34
N GLY A 5 -10.49 24.41 27.52
CA GLY A 5 -11.54 24.95 26.64
C GLY A 5 -12.75 25.49 27.42
N ILE A 6 -13.16 24.77 28.46
CA ILE A 6 -14.25 25.21 29.34
C ILE A 6 -13.87 26.49 30.11
N ILE A 7 -12.63 26.58 30.62
CA ILE A 7 -12.17 27.79 31.30
C ILE A 7 -12.10 28.98 30.33
N SER A 8 -11.73 28.78 29.06
CA SER A 8 -11.68 29.86 28.07
C SER A 8 -13.07 30.37 27.61
N ILE A 9 -14.09 29.53 27.64
CA ILE A 9 -15.46 29.91 27.27
C ILE A 9 -16.16 30.70 28.41
N PHE A 10 -15.78 30.40 29.68
CA PHE A 10 -16.38 31.09 30.81
C PHE A 10 -15.75 32.47 31.13
N LEU A 11 -14.63 32.83 30.53
CA LEU A 11 -14.01 34.16 30.70
C LEU A 11 -14.65 35.29 29.86
N LEU A 12 -15.67 34.99 29.05
CA LEU A 12 -16.35 35.94 28.16
C LEU A 12 -17.80 36.29 28.57
N ILE A 13 -18.29 35.82 29.72
CA ILE A 13 -19.63 36.17 30.19
C ILE A 13 -19.53 37.16 31.32
N THR A 14 -19.69 38.42 31.02
CA THR A 14 -19.97 39.49 32.00
C THR A 14 -21.35 39.25 32.63
N PRO A 15 -21.53 39.47 33.93
CA PRO A 15 -22.80 39.20 34.58
C PRO A 15 -23.87 40.21 34.14
N LEU A 16 -24.88 39.75 33.42
CA LEU A 16 -26.11 40.51 33.27
C LEU A 16 -27.00 40.17 34.47
N SER A 17 -27.28 41.18 35.27
CA SER A 17 -28.25 41.12 36.36
C SER A 17 -29.65 40.96 35.80
N ALA A 18 -30.34 39.87 36.12
CA ALA A 18 -31.80 39.86 36.15
C ALA A 18 -32.27 38.97 37.28
N ALA A 19 -32.99 39.55 38.16
CA ALA A 19 -33.70 38.88 39.24
C ALA A 19 -34.77 37.97 38.66
N ASP A 20 -34.83 36.74 39.17
CA ASP A 20 -36.14 36.11 39.44
C ASP A 20 -36.05 35.17 40.62
N GLU A 21 -36.96 35.43 41.52
CA GLU A 21 -37.13 34.72 42.76
C GLU A 21 -37.63 33.29 42.49
N ASN A 22 -36.95 32.27 43.05
CA ASN A 22 -37.68 31.17 43.68
C ASN A 22 -36.84 30.50 44.77
N ASN A 23 -37.35 30.67 45.91
CA ASN A 23 -37.05 30.17 47.24
C ASN A 23 -36.51 28.75 47.28
N THR A 24 -35.23 28.56 47.66
CA THR A 24 -34.78 27.37 48.33
C THR A 24 -34.05 27.78 49.60
N GLN A 25 -34.68 27.46 50.74
CA GLN A 25 -34.13 27.72 52.06
C GLN A 25 -32.75 27.07 52.23
N ASN A 26 -31.72 27.91 52.40
CA ASN A 26 -30.45 27.50 52.91
C ASN A 26 -30.52 27.37 54.44
N THR A 27 -30.50 26.15 54.92
CA THR A 27 -30.41 25.91 56.38
C THR A 27 -28.93 25.94 56.77
N ILE A 28 -28.53 26.94 57.50
CA ILE A 28 -27.24 27.03 58.14
C ILE A 28 -27.26 26.18 59.40
N ILE A 29 -26.39 25.15 59.49
CA ILE A 29 -26.13 24.45 60.74
C ILE A 29 -24.77 24.87 61.23
N THR A 30 -24.76 25.76 62.21
CA THR A 30 -23.58 26.07 62.97
C THR A 30 -23.41 25.12 64.14
N SER A 31 -22.34 24.29 64.16
CA SER A 31 -21.93 23.55 65.34
C SER A 31 -20.85 24.37 66.05
N GLY A 32 -21.23 24.91 67.17
CA GLY A 32 -20.27 25.63 68.03
C GLY A 32 -19.48 24.69 68.92
N GLU A 33 -18.21 25.04 69.07
CA GLU A 33 -17.45 25.00 70.33
C GLU A 33 -16.18 25.85 70.22
N SER A 34 -16.03 26.82 71.11
CA SER A 34 -14.98 27.80 71.30
C SER A 34 -13.91 27.28 72.33
N PRO A 35 -12.73 27.88 72.63
CA PRO A 35 -12.24 29.21 72.21
C PRO A 35 -10.70 29.28 71.95
N ALA A 36 -10.25 30.27 71.23
CA ALA A 36 -9.29 31.30 71.60
C ALA A 36 -8.60 31.96 70.44
N SER A 37 -8.59 33.31 70.53
CA SER A 37 -7.86 34.33 69.75
C SER A 37 -8.26 34.64 68.33
N ASP A 38 -8.86 35.80 68.26
CA ASP A 38 -9.20 36.72 67.18
C ASP A 38 -8.42 36.61 65.86
N ASN A 39 -9.02 35.85 64.97
CA ASN A 39 -9.21 36.16 63.59
C ASN A 39 -10.53 35.49 63.18
N GLU A 40 -11.63 36.22 63.12
CA GLU A 40 -12.91 35.71 62.57
C GLU A 40 -12.65 35.12 61.21
N LYS A 41 -12.79 33.79 61.10
CA LYS A 41 -12.75 33.14 59.80
C LYS A 41 -14.00 33.47 59.00
N LEU A 42 -13.82 33.75 57.72
CA LEU A 42 -14.88 34.09 56.80
C LEU A 42 -15.73 32.85 56.50
N ASP A 43 -17.06 33.02 56.49
CA ASP A 43 -17.99 32.00 56.06
C ASP A 43 -17.88 31.77 54.55
N VAL A 44 -18.02 30.49 54.15
CA VAL A 44 -17.87 30.06 52.77
C VAL A 44 -19.21 29.51 52.22
N TYR A 45 -19.57 29.96 51.05
CA TYR A 45 -20.72 29.50 50.31
C TYR A 45 -20.25 28.67 49.12
N ILE A 46 -20.72 27.40 49.03
CA ILE A 46 -20.43 26.51 47.94
C ILE A 46 -21.63 26.45 47.01
N LYS A 47 -21.40 26.75 45.73
CA LYS A 47 -22.39 26.65 44.66
C LYS A 47 -21.97 25.62 43.65
N PRO A 48 -22.47 24.38 43.74
CA PRO A 48 -22.23 23.38 42.68
C PRO A 48 -23.12 23.72 41.47
N ASP A 49 -22.57 23.51 40.29
CA ASP A 49 -23.31 23.68 39.05
C ASP A 49 -24.13 22.43 38.74
N LYS A 50 -25.30 22.62 38.12
CA LYS A 50 -26.23 21.53 37.79
C LYS A 50 -25.87 20.97 36.41
N PHE A 51 -25.38 19.77 36.35
CA PHE A 51 -25.17 19.03 35.12
C PHE A 51 -26.12 17.82 35.07
N THR A 52 -26.46 17.41 33.86
CA THR A 52 -27.14 16.15 33.62
C THR A 52 -26.06 15.07 33.59
N GLY A 53 -26.20 14.01 34.40
CA GLY A 53 -25.24 12.92 34.44
C GLY A 53 -25.38 12.00 33.24
N ILE A 54 -24.27 11.32 32.91
CA ILE A 54 -24.20 10.32 31.84
C ILE A 54 -23.95 8.97 32.48
N TYR A 55 -24.90 8.04 32.31
CA TYR A 55 -24.76 6.68 32.86
C TYR A 55 -23.62 5.91 32.16
N GLY A 56 -22.79 5.26 32.97
CA GLY A 56 -21.75 4.36 32.49
C GLY A 56 -20.50 5.06 31.96
N ASN A 57 -20.41 6.37 32.08
CA ASN A 57 -19.27 7.17 31.62
C ASN A 57 -18.58 7.88 32.79
N ASN A 58 -17.25 7.98 32.73
CA ASN A 58 -16.40 8.71 33.68
C ASN A 58 -16.37 10.24 33.41
N GLU A 59 -17.22 10.75 32.53
CA GLU A 59 -17.13 12.11 32.00
C GLU A 59 -18.29 13.03 32.46
N THR A 60 -19.06 12.63 33.48
CA THR A 60 -20.05 13.54 34.07
C THR A 60 -19.32 14.64 34.84
N PRO A 61 -19.28 15.89 34.33
CA PRO A 61 -18.55 16.96 34.97
C PRO A 61 -19.32 17.50 36.17
N ILE A 62 -18.64 17.72 37.28
CA ILE A 62 -19.13 18.48 38.42
C ILE A 62 -18.21 19.68 38.56
N LEU A 63 -18.79 20.89 38.48
CA LEU A 63 -18.13 22.15 38.77
C LEU A 63 -18.60 22.66 40.12
N VAL A 64 -17.71 23.22 40.90
CA VAL A 64 -17.99 23.81 42.20
C VAL A 64 -17.39 25.19 42.25
N TYR A 65 -18.20 26.15 42.63
CA TYR A 65 -17.80 27.54 42.91
C TYR A 65 -17.85 27.74 44.40
N ALA A 66 -16.85 28.40 44.96
CA ALA A 66 -16.75 28.73 46.38
C ALA A 66 -16.46 30.24 46.54
N TYR A 67 -17.32 30.90 47.29
CA TYR A 67 -17.25 32.32 47.61
C TYR A 67 -17.27 32.51 49.11
N ASP A 68 -16.63 33.55 49.61
CA ASP A 68 -16.76 33.96 51.00
C ASP A 68 -18.00 34.87 51.23
N GLU A 69 -18.22 35.27 52.47
CA GLU A 69 -19.39 36.13 52.84
C GLU A 69 -19.35 37.51 52.18
N ASN A 70 -18.21 37.94 51.67
CA ASN A 70 -18.05 39.19 50.92
C ASN A 70 -18.25 38.99 49.41
N ASN A 71 -18.64 37.77 48.99
CA ASN A 71 -18.78 37.36 47.61
C ASN A 71 -17.47 37.38 46.80
N GLU A 72 -16.32 37.25 47.50
CA GLU A 72 -15.02 37.10 46.89
C GLU A 72 -14.68 35.60 46.70
N SER A 73 -13.97 35.25 45.64
CA SER A 73 -13.57 33.87 45.34
C SER A 73 -12.66 33.33 46.44
N VAL A 74 -12.96 32.11 46.93
CA VAL A 74 -12.16 31.41 47.90
C VAL A 74 -10.87 30.90 47.22
N THR A 75 -9.73 31.33 47.67
CA THR A 75 -8.43 31.08 47.02
C THR A 75 -7.70 29.86 47.50
N GLU A 76 -8.13 29.20 48.57
CA GLU A 76 -7.47 28.02 49.16
C GLU A 76 -8.49 27.03 49.74
N GLY A 77 -8.11 25.77 49.95
CA GLY A 77 -8.97 24.74 50.49
C GLY A 77 -9.38 23.71 49.42
N THR A 78 -10.10 22.72 49.89
CA THR A 78 -10.57 21.62 49.03
C THR A 78 -12.08 21.37 49.23
N VAL A 79 -12.74 20.94 48.16
CA VAL A 79 -14.11 20.44 48.23
C VAL A 79 -14.09 18.92 48.05
N THR A 80 -14.64 18.20 49.00
CA THR A 80 -14.87 16.77 48.87
C THR A 80 -16.32 16.51 48.48
N LEU A 81 -16.48 15.86 47.31
CA LEU A 81 -17.77 15.35 46.88
C LEU A 81 -17.95 13.95 47.48
N ILE A 82 -19.03 13.76 48.24
CA ILE A 82 -19.43 12.45 48.78
C ILE A 82 -20.59 11.98 47.93
N ASP A 83 -20.28 11.06 47.02
CA ASP A 83 -21.31 10.56 46.09
C ASP A 83 -22.11 9.38 46.69
N VAL A 84 -23.23 9.10 46.06
CA VAL A 84 -24.10 7.98 46.46
C VAL A 84 -23.61 6.64 45.91
N PHE A 85 -22.57 6.63 45.09
CA PHE A 85 -22.00 5.44 44.52
C PHE A 85 -20.85 4.84 45.35
N GLY A 86 -20.49 5.52 46.46
CA GLY A 86 -19.56 5.04 47.49
C GLY A 86 -18.12 5.48 47.30
N GLU A 87 -17.89 6.53 46.54
CA GLU A 87 -16.57 7.13 46.34
C GLU A 87 -16.53 8.59 46.80
N ASP A 88 -15.44 8.97 47.45
CA ASP A 88 -15.16 10.35 47.87
C ASP A 88 -14.19 10.99 46.85
N HIS A 89 -14.60 12.12 46.29
CA HIS A 89 -13.81 12.84 45.29
C HIS A 89 -13.36 14.19 45.83
N THR A 90 -12.04 14.41 45.89
CA THR A 90 -11.47 15.70 46.28
C THR A 90 -11.25 16.61 45.09
N ILE A 91 -11.73 17.86 45.18
CA ILE A 91 -11.55 18.92 44.22
C ILE A 91 -10.69 20.02 44.85
N HIS A 92 -9.61 20.39 44.19
CA HIS A 92 -8.80 21.56 44.57
C HIS A 92 -9.42 22.81 43.92
N LEU A 93 -9.53 23.87 44.71
CA LEU A 93 -10.04 25.13 44.19
C LEU A 93 -8.92 26.03 43.70
N GLU A 94 -9.06 26.57 42.52
CA GLU A 94 -8.21 27.62 41.98
C GLU A 94 -9.07 28.86 41.73
N ASN A 95 -8.79 29.96 42.44
CA ASN A 95 -9.60 31.20 42.35
C ASN A 95 -11.10 30.95 42.59
N GLY A 96 -11.43 30.09 43.53
CA GLY A 96 -12.80 29.79 43.90
C GLY A 96 -13.54 28.82 42.98
N ILE A 97 -12.85 28.23 42.00
CA ILE A 97 -13.45 27.29 41.04
C ILE A 97 -12.66 25.97 41.06
N GLY A 98 -13.38 24.87 41.05
CA GLY A 98 -12.80 23.54 40.88
C GLY A 98 -13.74 22.61 40.17
N GLY A 99 -13.23 21.61 39.53
CA GLY A 99 -14.05 20.63 38.81
C GLY A 99 -13.49 19.23 38.88
N ARG A 100 -14.36 18.26 38.71
CA ARG A 100 -14.03 16.85 38.58
C ARG A 100 -15.07 16.10 37.78
N TYR A 101 -14.65 15.05 37.10
CA TYR A 101 -15.57 14.09 36.51
C TYR A 101 -15.90 12.98 37.48
N ILE A 102 -17.16 12.54 37.49
CA ILE A 102 -17.64 11.40 38.31
C ILE A 102 -18.24 10.33 37.40
N PHE A 103 -18.20 9.09 37.87
CA PHE A 103 -18.76 7.94 37.19
C PHE A 103 -20.18 7.63 37.73
N CYS A 104 -21.19 7.79 36.86
CA CYS A 104 -22.58 7.51 37.22
C CYS A 104 -22.92 6.01 37.02
N LYS A 105 -23.05 5.26 38.10
CA LYS A 105 -23.32 3.81 38.10
C LYS A 105 -24.80 3.44 37.94
N GLU A 106 -25.72 4.39 38.08
CA GLU A 106 -27.16 4.18 38.02
C GLU A 106 -27.85 5.40 37.40
N THR A 107 -29.02 5.18 36.81
CA THR A 107 -29.92 6.26 36.35
C THR A 107 -30.88 6.69 37.46
N GLY A 108 -31.27 7.94 37.51
CA GLY A 108 -32.13 8.49 38.52
C GLY A 108 -31.73 9.87 39.03
N THR A 109 -32.27 10.24 40.18
CA THR A 109 -31.93 11.54 40.83
C THR A 109 -31.13 11.24 42.10
N PHE A 110 -29.96 11.80 42.22
CA PHE A 110 -29.01 11.54 43.30
C PHE A 110 -28.65 12.84 44.01
N ASN A 111 -28.44 12.75 45.33
CA ASN A 111 -27.96 13.88 46.11
C ASN A 111 -26.49 13.66 46.48
N ILE A 112 -25.63 14.51 45.99
CA ILE A 112 -24.18 14.50 46.25
C ILE A 112 -23.87 15.55 47.31
N THR A 113 -23.24 15.17 48.39
CA THR A 113 -22.81 16.07 49.44
C THR A 113 -21.48 16.71 49.08
N CYS A 114 -21.43 18.05 48.98
CA CYS A 114 -20.22 18.83 48.75
C CYS A 114 -19.76 19.43 50.09
N LYS A 115 -18.60 18.98 50.59
CA LYS A 115 -17.98 19.48 51.83
C LYS A 115 -16.72 20.28 51.47
N TYR A 116 -16.74 21.56 51.80
CA TYR A 116 -15.53 22.39 51.76
C TYR A 116 -14.79 22.29 53.09
N THR A 117 -13.53 21.99 53.01
CA THR A 117 -12.62 22.01 54.18
C THR A 117 -11.79 23.27 54.09
N GLY A 118 -12.07 24.19 54.97
CA GLY A 118 -11.41 25.49 55.03
C GLY A 118 -10.03 25.39 55.65
N THR A 119 -9.12 26.18 55.06
CA THR A 119 -7.76 26.40 55.55
C THR A 119 -7.58 27.90 55.78
N GLY A 120 -6.64 28.29 56.62
CA GLY A 120 -6.32 29.69 56.84
C GLY A 120 -7.53 30.48 57.41
N LYS A 121 -8.01 31.47 56.65
CA LYS A 121 -9.06 32.41 57.05
C LYS A 121 -10.50 31.95 56.79
N TYR A 122 -10.71 30.75 56.28
CA TYR A 122 -12.04 30.28 55.86
C TYR A 122 -12.64 29.22 56.78
N ASN A 123 -13.94 29.28 57.01
CA ASN A 123 -14.72 28.28 57.73
C ASN A 123 -15.03 27.07 56.82
N ASN A 124 -15.35 25.93 57.44
CA ASN A 124 -15.89 24.78 56.73
C ASN A 124 -17.33 25.05 56.28
N ALA A 125 -17.67 24.50 55.13
CA ALA A 125 -19.03 24.61 54.57
C ALA A 125 -19.50 23.30 53.97
N THR A 126 -20.83 23.12 53.94
CA THR A 126 -21.45 21.92 53.33
C THR A 126 -22.67 22.35 52.55
N THR A 127 -22.80 21.78 51.34
CA THR A 127 -24.03 21.92 50.51
C THR A 127 -24.35 20.63 49.83
N THR A 128 -25.49 20.52 49.18
CA THR A 128 -25.92 19.34 48.43
C THR A 128 -26.17 19.70 46.97
N LEU A 129 -25.63 18.91 46.07
CA LEU A 129 -25.91 18.96 44.63
C LEU A 129 -26.91 17.84 44.31
N THR A 130 -27.97 18.18 43.62
CA THR A 130 -28.88 17.19 43.03
C THR A 130 -28.45 16.91 41.60
N LEU A 131 -27.94 15.71 41.36
CA LEU A 131 -27.54 15.22 40.04
C LEU A 131 -28.69 14.37 39.48
N TYR A 132 -29.09 14.68 38.26
CA TYR A 132 -30.05 13.86 37.50
C TYR A 132 -29.31 13.10 36.41
N VAL A 133 -29.47 11.77 36.41
CA VAL A 133 -28.94 10.86 35.38
C VAL A 133 -30.14 10.27 34.63
N PRO A 134 -30.47 10.77 33.44
CA PRO A 134 -31.65 10.32 32.69
C PRO A 134 -31.46 8.91 32.14
N VAL A 135 -32.57 8.23 31.82
CA VAL A 135 -32.58 7.06 30.95
C VAL A 135 -32.47 7.55 29.52
N ALA A 136 -31.40 7.21 28.83
CA ALA A 136 -31.15 7.65 27.46
C ALA A 136 -31.90 6.83 26.43
N ASN A 137 -32.28 7.43 25.30
CA ASN A 137 -32.71 6.69 24.14
C ASN A 137 -31.50 6.10 23.42
N THR A 138 -31.74 5.02 22.67
CA THR A 138 -30.67 4.35 21.95
C THR A 138 -30.94 4.29 20.46
N THR A 139 -29.86 4.27 19.69
CA THR A 139 -29.91 4.04 18.25
C THR A 139 -28.73 3.14 17.85
N CYS A 140 -28.79 2.57 16.65
CA CYS A 140 -27.71 1.72 16.16
C CYS A 140 -27.06 2.37 14.94
N HIS A 141 -25.74 2.44 14.98
CA HIS A 141 -24.91 3.00 13.93
C HIS A 141 -24.01 1.95 13.29
N ASN A 142 -23.43 2.29 12.15
CA ASN A 142 -22.38 1.52 11.47
C ASN A 142 -22.72 0.05 11.26
N ILE A 143 -24.00 -0.29 11.02
CA ILE A 143 -24.40 -1.68 10.79
C ILE A 143 -23.81 -2.14 9.47
N VAL A 144 -22.93 -3.14 9.54
CA VAL A 144 -22.24 -3.78 8.41
C VAL A 144 -22.57 -5.27 8.40
N ALA A 145 -22.73 -5.83 7.21
CA ALA A 145 -22.84 -7.27 7.01
C ALA A 145 -21.71 -7.74 6.10
N THR A 146 -20.88 -8.64 6.60
CA THR A 146 -19.79 -9.24 5.85
C THR A 146 -20.06 -10.71 5.62
N LYS A 147 -20.19 -11.11 4.35
CA LYS A 147 -20.46 -12.51 3.97
C LYS A 147 -19.15 -13.28 3.83
N TYR A 148 -19.09 -14.42 4.50
CA TYR A 148 -18.09 -15.47 4.31
C TYR A 148 -18.75 -16.70 3.68
N ASP A 149 -18.01 -17.77 3.43
CA ASP A 149 -18.53 -18.95 2.71
C ASP A 149 -19.85 -19.48 3.29
N ASN A 150 -19.87 -19.77 4.58
CA ASN A 150 -21.00 -20.41 5.26
C ASN A 150 -21.61 -19.55 6.36
N CYS A 151 -21.26 -18.27 6.45
CA CYS A 151 -21.79 -17.39 7.48
C CYS A 151 -21.79 -15.92 7.04
N VAL A 152 -22.55 -15.11 7.77
CA VAL A 152 -22.57 -13.66 7.67
C VAL A 152 -22.31 -13.10 9.06
N TYR A 153 -21.34 -12.19 9.14
CA TYR A 153 -21.10 -11.40 10.34
C TYR A 153 -21.86 -10.10 10.24
N PHE A 154 -22.73 -9.84 11.18
CA PHE A 154 -23.37 -8.56 11.38
C PHE A 154 -22.69 -7.84 12.54
N THR A 155 -22.16 -6.67 12.27
CA THR A 155 -21.49 -5.82 13.26
C THR A 155 -22.13 -4.45 13.25
N GLY A 156 -21.99 -3.73 14.33
CA GLY A 156 -22.44 -2.36 14.49
C GLY A 156 -22.24 -1.92 15.93
N ASN A 157 -22.62 -0.70 16.23
CA ASN A 157 -22.59 -0.18 17.58
C ASN A 157 -23.93 0.41 17.98
N VAL A 158 -24.30 0.20 19.22
CA VAL A 158 -25.46 0.83 19.87
C VAL A 158 -24.95 2.02 20.64
N VAL A 159 -25.50 3.17 20.38
CA VAL A 159 -25.14 4.43 21.04
C VAL A 159 -26.36 5.05 21.68
N SER A 160 -26.15 5.87 22.69
CA SER A 160 -27.19 6.62 23.38
C SER A 160 -27.24 8.05 22.87
N ASP A 161 -28.37 8.72 23.04
CA ASP A 161 -28.61 10.10 22.69
C ASP A 161 -28.34 11.07 23.87
N TYR A 162 -27.41 10.72 24.75
CA TYR A 162 -26.95 11.70 25.73
C TYR A 162 -26.37 12.92 25.01
N ARG A 163 -27.08 14.03 25.09
CA ARG A 163 -26.65 15.31 24.51
C ARG A 163 -26.26 16.24 25.65
N GLU A 164 -25.01 16.63 25.69
CA GLU A 164 -24.56 17.62 26.67
C GLU A 164 -24.66 19.06 26.14
N TYR A 165 -24.54 19.23 24.81
CA TYR A 165 -24.66 20.56 24.15
C TYR A 165 -25.33 20.45 22.78
N GLU A 166 -26.21 21.41 22.44
CA GLU A 166 -26.92 21.41 21.16
C GLU A 166 -26.03 21.57 19.91
N GLU A 167 -24.75 21.93 20.05
CA GLU A 167 -23.84 22.19 18.96
C GLU A 167 -22.96 20.99 18.58
N PHE A 168 -22.84 19.97 19.45
CA PHE A 168 -22.05 18.75 19.18
C PHE A 168 -22.94 17.52 19.29
N GLN A 169 -23.11 16.79 18.18
CA GLN A 169 -23.81 15.51 18.16
C GLN A 169 -22.83 14.40 18.61
N ASP A 170 -22.41 14.42 19.85
CA ASP A 170 -21.67 13.33 20.44
C ASP A 170 -22.63 12.27 20.93
N PHE A 171 -22.50 11.07 20.38
CA PHE A 171 -23.23 9.89 20.82
C PHE A 171 -22.37 9.14 21.83
N GLU A 172 -22.91 8.93 23.01
CA GLU A 172 -22.26 8.08 24.02
C GLU A 172 -22.53 6.61 23.74
N GLU A 173 -21.56 5.78 24.01
CA GLU A 173 -21.66 4.34 23.81
C GLU A 173 -22.55 3.70 24.87
N VAL A 174 -23.36 2.76 24.44
CA VAL A 174 -24.18 1.95 25.36
C VAL A 174 -23.30 0.87 25.95
N THR A 175 -23.06 0.93 27.26
CA THR A 175 -22.08 0.05 27.95
C THR A 175 -22.61 -1.33 28.31
N GLU A 176 -23.91 -1.59 28.15
CA GLU A 176 -24.55 -2.87 28.44
C GLU A 176 -25.89 -3.04 27.76
N GLY A 177 -26.28 -4.27 27.46
CA GLY A 177 -27.58 -4.60 26.90
C GLY A 177 -27.55 -5.86 26.03
N ASN A 178 -28.71 -6.21 25.53
CA ASN A 178 -28.88 -7.35 24.63
C ASN A 178 -29.62 -6.91 23.36
N LEU A 179 -29.22 -7.49 22.26
CA LEU A 179 -29.91 -7.36 20.97
C LEU A 179 -30.58 -8.69 20.65
N THR A 180 -31.90 -8.70 20.55
CA THR A 180 -32.62 -9.82 19.93
C THR A 180 -32.55 -9.63 18.41
N ILE A 181 -31.96 -10.59 17.72
CA ILE A 181 -31.67 -10.52 16.29
C ILE A 181 -32.76 -11.20 15.50
N TYR A 182 -33.19 -10.56 14.42
CA TYR A 182 -34.11 -11.10 13.43
C TYR A 182 -33.46 -11.02 12.05
N ILE A 183 -33.57 -12.12 11.29
CA ILE A 183 -33.15 -12.18 9.90
C ILE A 183 -34.33 -12.63 9.06
N ASP A 184 -34.73 -11.80 8.08
CA ASP A 184 -35.93 -11.99 7.26
C ASP A 184 -37.20 -12.24 8.09
N GLY A 185 -37.26 -11.65 9.30
CA GLY A 185 -38.39 -11.77 10.22
C GLY A 185 -38.32 -12.96 11.18
N GLU A 186 -37.38 -13.89 11.01
CA GLU A 186 -37.18 -15.01 11.92
C GLU A 186 -36.30 -14.60 13.10
N ASN A 187 -36.70 -15.01 14.32
CA ASN A 187 -35.91 -14.76 15.53
C ASN A 187 -34.69 -15.70 15.56
N MET A 188 -33.52 -15.14 15.51
CA MET A 188 -32.24 -15.84 15.45
C MET A 188 -31.53 -15.93 16.83
N GLY A 189 -32.19 -15.48 17.90
CA GLY A 189 -31.60 -15.44 19.22
C GLY A 189 -31.09 -14.06 19.62
N MET A 190 -30.17 -14.04 20.58
CA MET A 190 -29.67 -12.80 21.16
C MET A 190 -28.16 -12.73 21.10
N CYS A 191 -27.60 -11.52 20.95
CA CYS A 191 -26.22 -11.20 21.24
C CYS A 191 -26.12 -10.06 22.26
N LYS A 192 -24.99 -9.98 22.96
CA LYS A 192 -24.73 -8.90 23.91
C LYS A 192 -24.14 -7.70 23.21
N VAL A 193 -24.45 -6.53 23.75
CA VAL A 193 -23.70 -5.32 23.50
C VAL A 193 -22.55 -5.27 24.49
N ASP A 194 -21.36 -4.96 24.04
CA ASP A 194 -20.18 -4.84 24.90
C ASP A 194 -20.10 -3.47 25.60
N ALA A 195 -19.07 -3.30 26.45
CA ALA A 195 -18.84 -2.06 27.20
C ALA A 195 -18.57 -0.81 26.32
N ASN A 196 -18.33 -1.00 25.03
CA ASN A 196 -18.11 0.07 24.05
C ASN A 196 -19.25 0.15 23.04
N GLY A 197 -20.43 -0.34 23.38
CA GLY A 197 -21.59 -0.27 22.51
C GLY A 197 -21.59 -1.22 21.32
N ASN A 198 -20.52 -1.98 21.08
CA ASN A 198 -20.45 -2.81 19.88
C ASN A 198 -21.19 -4.13 20.04
N PHE A 199 -21.66 -4.65 18.93
CA PHE A 199 -22.18 -6.00 18.84
C PHE A 199 -21.57 -6.75 17.64
N LEU A 200 -21.50 -8.07 17.80
CA LEU A 200 -21.19 -9.00 16.74
C LEU A 200 -22.21 -10.14 16.80
N TYR A 201 -22.89 -10.37 15.69
CA TYR A 201 -23.76 -11.51 15.50
C TYR A 201 -23.31 -12.34 14.30
N ILE A 202 -23.09 -13.64 14.50
CA ILE A 202 -22.64 -14.56 13.45
C ILE A 202 -23.83 -15.42 13.03
N TRP A 203 -24.28 -15.21 11.80
CA TRP A 203 -25.35 -16.03 11.22
C TRP A 203 -24.74 -17.11 10.33
N ASN A 204 -24.75 -18.36 10.83
CA ASN A 204 -24.38 -19.52 10.03
C ASN A 204 -25.51 -19.88 9.07
N THR A 205 -25.24 -19.90 7.77
CA THR A 205 -26.24 -20.17 6.77
C THR A 205 -25.66 -20.81 5.50
N THR A 206 -26.38 -21.78 4.96
CA THR A 206 -26.09 -22.40 3.66
C THR A 206 -26.91 -21.79 2.52
N ARG A 207 -27.72 -20.77 2.81
CA ARG A 207 -28.54 -20.09 1.79
C ARG A 207 -27.66 -19.41 0.75
N ASN A 208 -28.05 -19.47 -0.51
CA ASN A 208 -27.46 -18.62 -1.54
C ASN A 208 -28.00 -17.19 -1.37
N LEU A 209 -27.18 -16.31 -0.86
CA LEU A 209 -27.54 -14.91 -0.59
C LEU A 209 -27.22 -13.96 -1.77
N ILE A 210 -26.59 -14.47 -2.83
CA ILE A 210 -26.17 -13.63 -3.96
C ILE A 210 -27.37 -13.05 -4.68
N GLY A 211 -27.45 -11.72 -4.75
CA GLY A 211 -28.54 -10.99 -5.40
C GLY A 211 -29.86 -11.03 -4.63
N GLN A 212 -29.91 -11.67 -3.45
CA GLN A 212 -31.10 -11.73 -2.62
C GLN A 212 -30.99 -10.70 -1.50
N PRO A 213 -32.05 -9.92 -1.23
CA PRO A 213 -32.06 -9.03 -0.06
C PRO A 213 -32.13 -9.86 1.21
N VAL A 214 -31.35 -9.47 2.21
CA VAL A 214 -31.39 -10.02 3.58
C VAL A 214 -31.79 -8.88 4.49
N ASN A 215 -32.92 -9.03 5.17
CA ASN A 215 -33.41 -8.03 6.10
C ASN A 215 -32.90 -8.38 7.51
N PHE A 216 -31.94 -7.61 7.98
CA PHE A 216 -31.47 -7.68 9.35
C PHE A 216 -32.27 -6.71 10.19
N ALA A 217 -32.79 -7.18 11.34
CA ALA A 217 -33.38 -6.33 12.35
C ALA A 217 -32.88 -6.75 13.72
N ALA A 218 -32.79 -5.80 14.62
CA ALA A 218 -32.38 -6.02 15.99
C ALA A 218 -33.26 -5.21 16.93
N PHE A 219 -33.61 -5.80 18.06
CA PHE A 219 -34.35 -5.17 19.14
C PHE A 219 -33.45 -5.07 20.36
N PHE A 220 -33.08 -3.84 20.73
CA PHE A 220 -32.25 -3.59 21.89
C PHE A 220 -33.07 -3.55 23.17
N THR A 221 -32.56 -4.20 24.21
CA THR A 221 -33.11 -4.15 25.57
C THR A 221 -32.00 -4.07 26.60
N ASN A 222 -32.28 -3.35 27.69
CA ASN A 222 -31.43 -3.27 28.87
C ASN A 222 -32.24 -3.66 30.10
N ASN A 223 -31.85 -4.75 30.79
CA ASN A 223 -32.57 -5.30 31.93
C ASN A 223 -32.54 -4.39 33.14
N LYS A 224 -31.54 -3.55 33.28
CA LYS A 224 -31.41 -2.58 34.38
C LYS A 224 -32.15 -1.28 34.11
N LYS A 225 -32.71 -1.14 32.91
CA LYS A 225 -33.46 0.05 32.49
C LYS A 225 -32.65 1.37 32.47
N HIS A 226 -31.33 1.29 32.28
CA HIS A 226 -30.49 2.46 32.14
C HIS A 226 -30.65 3.10 30.75
N PHE A 227 -31.07 2.31 29.76
CA PHE A 227 -31.31 2.74 28.39
C PHE A 227 -32.70 2.32 27.93
N ASN A 228 -33.33 3.16 27.14
CA ASN A 228 -34.63 2.84 26.55
C ASN A 228 -34.49 1.76 25.46
N PRO A 229 -35.46 0.83 25.35
CA PRO A 229 -35.48 -0.11 24.24
C PRO A 229 -35.57 0.58 22.89
N SER A 230 -34.95 0.00 21.86
CA SER A 230 -35.01 0.53 20.49
C SER A 230 -35.00 -0.58 19.44
N ASN A 231 -35.48 -0.23 18.26
CA ASN A 231 -35.53 -1.12 17.09
C ASN A 231 -34.62 -0.60 16.00
N PHE A 232 -33.89 -1.50 15.38
CA PHE A 232 -33.00 -1.22 14.24
C PHE A 232 -33.33 -2.17 13.12
N SER A 233 -33.27 -1.68 11.88
CA SER A 233 -33.38 -2.54 10.72
C SER A 233 -32.56 -2.03 9.56
N LYS A 234 -32.00 -2.95 8.78
CA LYS A 234 -31.24 -2.65 7.57
C LYS A 234 -31.30 -3.83 6.60
N THR A 235 -31.54 -3.53 5.34
CA THR A 235 -31.50 -4.53 4.27
C THR A 235 -30.12 -4.56 3.63
N PHE A 236 -29.58 -5.76 3.49
CA PHE A 236 -28.31 -6.03 2.82
C PHE A 236 -28.54 -6.83 1.56
N THR A 237 -27.76 -6.53 0.52
CA THR A 237 -27.73 -7.33 -0.70
C THR A 237 -26.27 -7.74 -0.95
N PHE A 238 -26.04 -9.05 -1.00
CA PHE A 238 -24.70 -9.59 -1.22
C PHE A 238 -24.48 -9.79 -2.72
N THR A 239 -23.36 -9.28 -3.21
CA THR A 239 -22.93 -9.53 -4.58
C THR A 239 -22.09 -10.82 -4.63
N GLY A 240 -22.14 -11.52 -5.75
CA GLY A 240 -21.23 -12.67 -5.98
C GLY A 240 -19.78 -12.24 -5.93
N ALA A 241 -18.91 -13.20 -5.64
CA ALA A 241 -17.49 -12.96 -5.65
C ALA A 241 -17.04 -12.39 -6.99
N LYS A 242 -16.37 -11.27 -6.98
CA LYS A 242 -15.87 -10.63 -8.18
C LYS A 242 -14.69 -11.40 -8.74
N ASN A 243 -14.66 -11.58 -10.05
CA ASN A 243 -13.49 -12.15 -10.71
C ASN A 243 -12.31 -11.20 -10.60
N THR A 244 -11.11 -11.77 -10.48
CA THR A 244 -9.89 -11.00 -10.38
C THR A 244 -8.94 -11.29 -11.54
N GLU A 245 -8.09 -10.33 -11.87
CA GLU A 245 -7.04 -10.46 -12.87
C GLU A 245 -5.70 -9.96 -12.31
N ILE A 246 -4.67 -10.78 -12.44
CA ILE A 246 -3.30 -10.43 -12.06
C ILE A 246 -2.61 -9.78 -13.27
N THR A 247 -2.16 -8.54 -13.13
CA THR A 247 -1.26 -7.88 -14.08
C THR A 247 0.16 -7.94 -13.55
N SER A 248 1.16 -8.05 -14.43
CA SER A 248 2.56 -8.09 -13.99
C SER A 248 3.51 -7.55 -15.04
N GLN A 249 4.58 -6.90 -14.58
CA GLN A 249 5.73 -6.45 -15.36
C GLN A 249 7.00 -7.07 -14.82
N ILE A 250 7.92 -7.38 -15.72
CA ILE A 250 9.23 -7.94 -15.39
C ILE A 250 10.30 -6.97 -15.85
N THR A 251 11.18 -6.58 -14.93
CA THR A 251 12.36 -5.75 -15.21
C THR A 251 13.60 -6.39 -14.59
N THR A 252 14.77 -6.12 -15.15
CA THR A 252 16.04 -6.57 -14.58
C THR A 252 16.64 -5.44 -13.75
N VAL A 253 17.04 -5.73 -12.51
CA VAL A 253 17.67 -4.77 -11.60
C VAL A 253 18.96 -5.41 -11.09
N GLY A 254 20.11 -4.95 -11.59
CA GLY A 254 21.38 -5.62 -11.33
C GLY A 254 21.37 -7.08 -11.81
N ASN A 255 21.57 -8.02 -10.89
CA ASN A 255 21.52 -9.46 -11.17
C ASN A 255 20.13 -10.07 -10.92
N ASP A 256 19.21 -9.30 -10.35
CA ASP A 256 17.89 -9.78 -9.98
C ASP A 256 16.85 -9.44 -11.04
N ILE A 257 15.75 -10.16 -11.00
CA ILE A 257 14.56 -9.90 -11.80
C ILE A 257 13.50 -9.33 -10.86
N LEU A 258 13.18 -8.04 -11.01
CA LEU A 258 12.06 -7.43 -10.33
C LEU A 258 10.76 -7.82 -11.04
N ILE A 259 9.83 -8.35 -10.27
CA ILE A 259 8.44 -8.55 -10.69
C ILE A 259 7.57 -7.62 -9.87
N ASN A 260 6.85 -6.78 -10.55
CA ASN A 260 5.84 -5.91 -9.97
C ASN A 260 4.54 -6.02 -10.77
N GLY A 261 3.44 -5.76 -10.10
CA GLY A 261 2.14 -5.86 -10.74
C GLY A 261 1.01 -5.37 -9.86
N SER A 262 -0.21 -5.67 -10.27
CA SER A 262 -1.39 -5.41 -9.49
C SER A 262 -2.44 -6.49 -9.72
N VAL A 263 -3.31 -6.64 -8.74
CA VAL A 263 -4.53 -7.44 -8.85
C VAL A 263 -5.70 -6.47 -8.98
N LYS A 264 -6.53 -6.69 -10.00
CA LYS A 264 -7.73 -5.89 -10.26
C LYS A 264 -8.95 -6.78 -10.33
N ASP A 265 -10.10 -6.24 -9.99
CA ASP A 265 -11.37 -6.92 -10.23
C ASP A 265 -11.85 -6.75 -11.68
N ASN A 266 -12.94 -7.40 -12.01
CA ASN A 266 -13.55 -7.37 -13.36
C ASN A 266 -14.12 -5.99 -13.75
N THR A 267 -14.18 -5.03 -12.83
CA THR A 267 -14.55 -3.63 -13.11
C THR A 267 -13.30 -2.76 -13.38
N GLY A 268 -12.11 -3.32 -13.18
CA GLY A 268 -10.82 -2.62 -13.29
C GLY A 268 -10.39 -1.91 -12.00
N ALA A 269 -11.17 -2.01 -10.92
CA ALA A 269 -10.79 -1.48 -9.62
C ALA A 269 -9.67 -2.32 -8.99
N ASN A 270 -8.82 -1.69 -8.21
CA ASN A 270 -7.76 -2.38 -7.47
C ASN A 270 -8.38 -3.26 -6.37
N VAL A 271 -7.88 -4.48 -6.26
CA VAL A 271 -8.26 -5.38 -5.16
C VAL A 271 -7.37 -5.06 -3.97
N ILE A 272 -7.98 -4.79 -2.84
CA ILE A 272 -7.29 -4.54 -1.57
C ILE A 272 -7.39 -5.81 -0.72
N GLY A 273 -6.31 -6.18 -0.08
CA GLY A 273 -6.27 -7.35 0.79
C GLY A 273 -6.33 -8.66 0.04
N GLY A 274 -5.34 -9.46 0.29
CA GLY A 274 -5.17 -10.76 -0.30
C GLY A 274 -3.70 -11.12 -0.40
N THR A 275 -3.47 -12.33 -0.84
CA THR A 275 -2.14 -12.93 -0.88
C THR A 275 -1.87 -13.49 -2.26
N LEU A 276 -0.70 -13.20 -2.79
CA LEU A 276 -0.14 -13.88 -3.96
C LEU A 276 0.74 -15.04 -3.50
N THR A 277 0.37 -16.25 -3.87
CA THR A 277 1.21 -17.44 -3.68
C THR A 277 2.02 -17.67 -4.95
N LEU A 278 3.34 -17.75 -4.81
CA LEU A 278 4.29 -17.97 -5.90
C LEU A 278 4.75 -19.41 -5.90
N ASN A 279 4.52 -20.12 -7.00
CA ASN A 279 4.88 -21.53 -7.18
C ASN A 279 4.41 -22.46 -6.03
N ASN A 280 3.30 -22.15 -5.39
CA ASN A 280 2.78 -22.84 -4.19
C ASN A 280 3.74 -22.86 -2.99
N GLN A 281 4.68 -21.93 -2.92
CA GLN A 281 5.73 -21.94 -1.90
C GLN A 281 5.84 -20.61 -1.16
N TYR A 282 5.89 -19.49 -1.87
CA TYR A 282 6.09 -18.18 -1.27
C TYR A 282 4.80 -17.37 -1.29
N LYS A 283 4.51 -16.69 -0.20
CA LYS A 283 3.32 -15.86 -0.04
C LYS A 283 3.72 -14.40 0.09
N ILE A 284 3.10 -13.54 -0.71
CA ILE A 284 3.34 -12.10 -0.76
C ILE A 284 2.00 -11.40 -0.62
N PRO A 285 1.84 -10.51 0.37
CA PRO A 285 0.63 -9.72 0.50
C PRO A 285 0.49 -8.72 -0.65
N VAL A 286 -0.75 -8.45 -1.03
CA VAL A 286 -1.12 -7.37 -1.94
C VAL A 286 -1.34 -6.12 -1.09
N ASP A 287 -0.81 -4.98 -1.52
CA ASP A 287 -0.91 -3.73 -0.77
C ASP A 287 -2.30 -3.05 -0.91
N THR A 288 -2.50 -1.92 -0.20
CA THR A 288 -3.73 -1.15 -0.22
C THR A 288 -4.13 -0.57 -1.58
N ASN A 289 -3.21 -0.56 -2.54
CA ASN A 289 -3.46 -0.14 -3.92
C ASN A 289 -3.59 -1.33 -4.88
N GLY A 290 -3.77 -2.54 -4.36
CA GLY A 290 -3.82 -3.76 -5.14
C GLY A 290 -2.49 -4.15 -5.77
N LYS A 291 -1.36 -3.59 -5.34
CA LYS A 291 -0.04 -3.81 -5.94
C LYS A 291 0.76 -4.85 -5.19
N PHE A 292 1.69 -5.46 -5.91
CA PHE A 292 2.70 -6.36 -5.34
C PHE A 292 4.05 -6.13 -6.01
N LYS A 293 5.12 -6.47 -5.28
CA LYS A 293 6.50 -6.30 -5.72
C LYS A 293 7.40 -7.30 -5.03
N PHE A 294 8.28 -7.96 -5.79
CA PHE A 294 9.31 -8.85 -5.26
C PHE A 294 10.43 -9.05 -6.27
N TYR A 295 11.56 -9.56 -5.78
CA TYR A 295 12.74 -9.85 -6.60
C TYR A 295 12.97 -11.35 -6.72
N ILE A 296 13.27 -11.82 -7.92
CA ILE A 296 13.82 -13.15 -8.15
C ILE A 296 15.35 -13.00 -8.19
N THR A 297 16.01 -13.61 -7.24
CA THR A 297 17.47 -13.58 -7.11
C THR A 297 18.09 -14.92 -7.55
N ASN A 298 19.37 -14.91 -7.92
CA ASN A 298 20.16 -16.11 -8.14
C ASN A 298 21.03 -16.46 -6.91
N GLN A 299 20.94 -15.68 -5.85
CA GLN A 299 21.66 -15.97 -4.60
C GLN A 299 20.94 -17.10 -3.85
N THR A 300 21.69 -18.00 -3.25
CA THR A 300 21.17 -18.97 -2.29
C THR A 300 20.67 -18.22 -1.08
N GLN A 301 19.43 -18.45 -0.72
CA GLN A 301 18.84 -17.92 0.50
C GLN A 301 19.42 -18.70 1.68
N ASN A 302 19.96 -18.00 2.68
CA ASN A 302 20.31 -18.60 3.96
C ASN A 302 19.03 -18.86 4.76
N GLU A 303 19.07 -19.77 5.72
CA GLU A 303 17.95 -19.96 6.66
C GLU A 303 17.74 -18.68 7.47
N VAL A 304 16.48 -18.22 7.55
CA VAL A 304 16.14 -17.04 8.33
C VAL A 304 16.22 -17.40 9.80
N ASN A 305 17.12 -16.76 10.53
CA ASN A 305 17.25 -16.93 11.95
C ASN A 305 16.31 -15.95 12.68
N TYR A 306 15.43 -16.48 13.49
CA TYR A 306 14.61 -15.71 14.42
C TYR A 306 14.56 -16.37 15.79
N GLU A 307 14.28 -15.59 16.79
CA GLU A 307 14.12 -16.01 18.18
C GLU A 307 12.68 -15.75 18.60
N ILE A 308 11.99 -16.77 19.08
CA ILE A 308 10.65 -16.63 19.66
C ILE A 308 10.78 -16.69 21.16
N GLY A 309 10.07 -15.81 21.86
CA GLY A 309 10.03 -15.81 23.30
C GLY A 309 8.69 -15.29 23.84
N VAL A 310 8.58 -15.31 25.14
CA VAL A 310 7.42 -14.80 25.86
C VAL A 310 7.90 -13.98 27.04
N MET A 311 7.25 -12.86 27.28
CA MET A 311 7.49 -11.98 28.42
C MET A 311 6.42 -12.22 29.47
N ASP A 312 6.82 -12.61 30.67
CA ASP A 312 5.92 -12.71 31.81
C ASP A 312 5.74 -11.32 32.46
N TRP A 313 4.85 -10.53 31.86
CA TRP A 313 4.52 -9.18 32.32
C TRP A 313 3.19 -9.09 33.07
N GLY A 314 2.69 -10.24 33.54
CA GLY A 314 1.47 -10.31 34.36
C GLY A 314 0.18 -10.43 33.54
N SER A 315 0.25 -10.52 32.21
CA SER A 315 -0.92 -10.79 31.36
C SER A 315 -0.72 -12.08 30.59
N LYS A 316 -1.64 -13.03 30.72
CA LYS A 316 -1.64 -14.29 29.99
C LYS A 316 -3.05 -14.86 29.87
N ALA A 317 -3.40 -15.34 28.68
CA ALA A 317 -4.73 -15.93 28.44
C ALA A 317 -4.72 -16.80 27.17
N ASP A 318 -5.70 -17.70 27.07
CA ASP A 318 -6.00 -18.41 25.83
C ASP A 318 -6.82 -17.51 24.90
N ILE A 319 -6.22 -17.08 23.80
CA ILE A 319 -6.85 -16.19 22.82
C ILE A 319 -7.54 -16.94 21.67
N ARG A 320 -7.49 -18.29 21.63
CA ARG A 320 -7.98 -19.09 20.49
C ARG A 320 -9.47 -18.90 20.23
N ALA A 321 -10.27 -18.59 21.25
CA ALA A 321 -11.70 -18.32 21.09
C ALA A 321 -11.97 -17.09 20.19
N ASN A 322 -11.06 -16.12 20.15
CA ASN A 322 -11.20 -14.89 19.37
C ASN A 322 -10.47 -14.91 18.02
N ILE A 323 -9.61 -15.91 17.79
CA ILE A 323 -8.93 -16.06 16.50
C ILE A 323 -9.90 -16.11 15.30
N PRO A 324 -11.05 -16.77 15.34
CA PRO A 324 -12.02 -16.75 14.24
C PRO A 324 -12.54 -15.34 13.89
N LEU A 325 -12.49 -14.38 14.80
CA LEU A 325 -12.86 -12.98 14.55
C LEU A 325 -11.75 -12.22 13.83
N MET A 326 -10.52 -12.68 13.94
CA MET A 326 -9.34 -12.09 13.31
C MET A 326 -9.22 -12.56 11.85
N ASN A 327 -10.15 -12.16 11.02
CA ASN A 327 -10.18 -12.54 9.63
C ASN A 327 -8.94 -12.06 8.88
N GLY A 328 -8.34 -12.95 8.09
CA GLY A 328 -7.14 -12.66 7.33
C GLY A 328 -5.84 -13.05 8.02
N ILE A 329 -5.90 -13.70 9.19
CA ILE A 329 -4.73 -14.39 9.73
C ILE A 329 -4.35 -15.50 8.75
N GLU A 330 -3.10 -15.51 8.39
CA GLU A 330 -2.48 -16.63 7.70
C GLU A 330 -1.88 -17.58 8.74
N HIS A 331 -2.57 -18.71 8.96
CA HIS A 331 -2.11 -19.76 9.87
C HIS A 331 -0.85 -20.44 9.33
N THR A 332 0.25 -20.26 10.02
CA THR A 332 1.53 -20.95 9.83
C THR A 332 1.93 -21.56 11.17
N GLU A 333 2.85 -22.50 11.15
CA GLU A 333 3.41 -23.06 12.38
C GLU A 333 3.93 -21.95 13.33
N LEU A 334 4.51 -20.90 12.74
CA LEU A 334 5.02 -19.74 13.48
C LEU A 334 3.91 -18.91 14.15
N THR A 335 2.88 -18.55 13.40
CA THR A 335 1.77 -17.74 13.95
C THR A 335 0.95 -18.51 14.97
N ASP A 336 0.73 -19.80 14.73
CA ASP A 336 0.00 -20.66 15.66
C ASP A 336 0.78 -20.85 16.98
N ASN A 337 2.12 -20.96 16.90
CA ASN A 337 2.97 -21.00 18.09
C ASN A 337 2.89 -19.68 18.90
N LEU A 338 2.91 -18.52 18.23
CA LEU A 338 2.78 -17.23 18.91
C LEU A 338 1.39 -17.08 19.60
N ILE A 339 0.33 -17.58 18.98
CA ILE A 339 -1.00 -17.64 19.56
C ILE A 339 -0.99 -18.53 20.82
N ASP A 340 -0.34 -19.68 20.75
CA ASP A 340 -0.25 -20.63 21.87
C ASP A 340 0.54 -20.05 23.06
N LEU A 341 1.58 -19.26 22.78
CA LEU A 341 2.41 -18.64 23.80
C LEU A 341 1.67 -17.56 24.62
N CYS A 342 0.54 -17.03 24.13
CA CYS A 342 -0.31 -16.12 24.90
C CYS A 342 -0.79 -16.70 26.23
N ASN A 343 -0.86 -18.02 26.36
CA ASN A 343 -1.14 -18.70 27.63
C ASN A 343 -0.03 -18.55 28.69
N GLN A 344 1.15 -18.10 28.29
CA GLN A 344 2.33 -17.98 29.16
C GLN A 344 2.70 -16.52 29.44
N GLY A 345 2.29 -15.58 28.60
CA GLY A 345 2.62 -14.17 28.70
C GLY A 345 2.45 -13.43 27.40
N SER A 346 3.11 -12.29 27.26
CA SER A 346 3.16 -11.49 26.05
C SER A 346 4.17 -12.09 25.05
N PRO A 347 3.75 -12.73 23.95
CA PRO A 347 4.66 -13.35 23.00
C PRO A 347 5.39 -12.31 22.18
N TYR A 348 6.63 -12.61 21.80
CA TYR A 348 7.39 -11.82 20.87
C TYR A 348 8.20 -12.69 19.89
N ILE A 349 8.56 -12.09 18.78
CA ILE A 349 9.55 -12.63 17.85
C ILE A 349 10.60 -11.57 17.56
N LYS A 350 11.85 -12.01 17.50
CA LYS A 350 13.02 -11.19 17.21
C LYS A 350 13.67 -11.64 15.92
N PHE A 351 13.87 -10.71 15.00
CA PHE A 351 14.56 -10.90 13.73
C PHE A 351 15.85 -10.10 13.68
N GLY A 352 16.78 -10.56 12.85
CA GLY A 352 17.97 -9.80 12.47
C GLY A 352 19.26 -10.26 13.11
N ASN A 353 20.37 -9.63 12.68
CA ASN A 353 21.74 -10.04 13.02
C ASN A 353 22.33 -9.34 14.25
N GLY A 354 21.57 -8.47 14.92
CA GLY A 354 22.00 -7.71 16.09
C GLY A 354 22.89 -6.50 15.80
N ASN A 355 23.23 -6.23 14.53
CA ASN A 355 24.06 -5.09 14.15
C ASN A 355 23.18 -3.93 13.67
N GLY A 356 23.42 -2.70 14.14
CA GLY A 356 22.68 -1.53 13.70
C GLY A 356 21.49 -1.13 14.59
N LYS A 357 20.40 -0.68 13.99
CA LYS A 357 19.23 -0.18 14.71
C LYS A 357 18.43 -1.32 15.35
N THR A 358 17.85 -1.04 16.52
CA THR A 358 16.92 -1.94 17.22
C THR A 358 15.54 -1.31 17.26
N ILE A 359 14.56 -1.98 16.70
CA ILE A 359 13.19 -1.46 16.52
C ILE A 359 12.19 -2.36 17.23
N VAL A 360 11.19 -1.76 17.84
CA VAL A 360 10.05 -2.45 18.44
C VAL A 360 8.78 -2.13 17.65
N VAL A 361 8.08 -3.16 17.22
CA VAL A 361 6.73 -3.09 16.65
C VAL A 361 5.77 -3.71 17.65
N ASN A 362 4.85 -2.92 18.15
CA ASN A 362 3.88 -3.33 19.15
C ASN A 362 2.47 -3.31 18.57
N VAL A 363 1.70 -4.34 18.83
CA VAL A 363 0.27 -4.43 18.55
C VAL A 363 -0.47 -5.13 19.67
N GLY A 364 -1.79 -4.92 19.76
CA GLY A 364 -2.64 -5.57 20.74
C GLY A 364 -2.57 -4.94 22.13
N THR A 365 -2.18 -3.68 22.23
CA THR A 365 -2.32 -2.84 23.43
C THR A 365 -3.78 -2.82 23.87
N HIS A 366 -4.71 -2.77 22.92
CA HIS A 366 -6.12 -3.03 23.13
C HIS A 366 -6.51 -4.30 22.36
N GLY A 367 -7.01 -5.30 23.05
CA GLY A 367 -7.32 -6.61 22.47
C GLY A 367 -8.46 -6.61 21.45
N CYS A 368 -9.33 -5.61 21.49
CA CYS A 368 -10.43 -5.45 20.52
C CYS A 368 -10.02 -4.83 19.18
N GLU A 369 -8.78 -4.38 19.02
CA GLU A 369 -8.25 -3.73 17.82
C GLU A 369 -7.65 -4.77 16.88
N LEU A 370 -8.52 -5.58 16.27
CA LEU A 370 -8.14 -6.81 15.58
C LEU A 370 -7.32 -6.59 14.31
N ALA A 371 -7.56 -5.49 13.59
CA ALA A 371 -6.90 -5.24 12.30
C ALA A 371 -5.38 -5.05 12.46
N SER A 372 -4.94 -4.34 13.51
CA SER A 372 -3.52 -4.15 13.80
C SER A 372 -2.83 -5.46 14.20
N GLN A 373 -3.51 -6.32 14.96
CA GLN A 373 -2.99 -7.63 15.37
C GLN A 373 -2.81 -8.57 14.16
N VAL A 374 -3.78 -8.60 13.24
CA VAL A 374 -3.65 -9.33 11.97
C VAL A 374 -2.49 -8.78 11.12
N ALA A 375 -2.33 -7.47 11.08
CA ALA A 375 -1.21 -6.84 10.37
C ALA A 375 0.15 -7.21 10.97
N GLY A 376 0.26 -7.28 12.29
CA GLY A 376 1.45 -7.75 13.01
C GLY A 376 1.83 -9.19 12.64
N LEU A 377 0.85 -10.10 12.59
CA LEU A 377 1.07 -11.48 12.16
C LEU A 377 1.46 -11.58 10.67
N LYS A 378 0.87 -10.75 9.79
CA LYS A 378 1.30 -10.64 8.38
C LYS A 378 2.75 -10.18 8.26
N LEU A 379 3.16 -9.19 9.07
CA LEU A 379 4.54 -8.72 9.10
C LEU A 379 5.50 -9.83 9.56
N ILE A 380 5.14 -10.56 10.61
CA ILE A 380 5.92 -11.68 11.14
C ILE A 380 6.13 -12.76 10.06
N ASN A 381 5.06 -13.21 9.41
CA ASN A 381 5.15 -14.21 8.35
C ASN A 381 6.04 -13.73 7.19
N LEU A 382 5.95 -12.46 6.82
CA LEU A 382 6.77 -11.90 5.76
C LEU A 382 8.25 -11.82 6.18
N LEU A 383 8.55 -11.32 7.37
CA LEU A 383 9.91 -11.24 7.90
C LEU A 383 10.54 -12.63 8.06
N ALA A 384 9.78 -13.63 8.52
CA ALA A 384 10.22 -15.00 8.63
C ALA A 384 10.57 -15.63 7.27
N THR A 385 9.95 -15.15 6.18
CA THR A 385 10.24 -15.64 4.83
C THR A 385 11.48 -14.97 4.23
N PHE A 386 11.76 -13.71 4.54
CA PHE A 386 12.72 -12.86 3.83
C PHE A 386 13.71 -12.11 4.74
N GLY A 387 13.71 -12.38 6.04
CA GLY A 387 14.40 -11.59 7.04
C GLY A 387 15.93 -11.75 7.12
N ASP A 388 16.56 -12.55 6.25
CA ASP A 388 18.02 -12.78 6.24
C ASP A 388 18.88 -11.54 6.15
N GLU A 389 18.35 -10.48 5.51
CA GLU A 389 19.10 -9.27 5.19
C GLU A 389 18.86 -8.15 6.21
N ILE A 390 18.22 -8.45 7.35
CA ILE A 390 18.00 -7.48 8.40
C ILE A 390 19.33 -7.16 9.08
N ASN A 391 19.87 -5.99 8.73
CA ASN A 391 21.08 -5.47 9.39
C ASN A 391 20.68 -4.61 10.59
N GLY A 392 20.38 -5.24 11.70
CA GLY A 392 19.84 -4.66 12.91
C GLY A 392 19.02 -5.68 13.67
N THR A 393 18.06 -5.20 14.45
CA THR A 393 17.12 -6.03 15.21
C THR A 393 15.70 -5.49 15.10
N ILE A 394 14.74 -6.35 14.86
CA ILE A 394 13.31 -6.03 14.89
C ILE A 394 12.64 -6.96 15.87
N TYR A 395 12.06 -6.41 16.93
CA TYR A 395 11.15 -7.10 17.83
C TYR A 395 9.71 -6.82 17.38
N VAL A 396 8.89 -7.87 17.30
CA VAL A 396 7.45 -7.74 17.02
C VAL A 396 6.69 -8.43 18.15
N PHE A 397 5.82 -7.68 18.82
CA PHE A 397 4.89 -8.16 19.83
C PHE A 397 3.49 -8.22 19.20
N PRO A 398 3.01 -9.41 18.75
CA PRO A 398 1.72 -9.51 18.06
C PRO A 398 0.51 -9.41 18.99
N PHE A 399 0.70 -9.70 20.28
CA PHE A 399 -0.32 -9.74 21.33
C PHE A 399 0.29 -9.31 22.64
N ILE A 400 0.51 -7.99 22.80
CA ILE A 400 1.16 -7.47 24.02
C ILE A 400 0.31 -7.71 25.27
N PHE A 401 -1.02 -7.73 25.11
CA PHE A 401 -1.98 -7.88 26.20
C PHE A 401 -2.93 -9.08 25.93
N PRO A 402 -2.47 -10.32 26.15
CA PRO A 402 -3.27 -11.51 25.89
C PRO A 402 -4.64 -11.54 26.59
N GLU A 403 -4.74 -11.06 27.81
CA GLU A 403 -6.04 -11.01 28.55
C GLU A 403 -7.06 -10.14 27.84
N SER A 404 -6.67 -8.94 27.40
CA SER A 404 -7.52 -8.03 26.64
C SER A 404 -7.93 -8.67 25.30
N THR A 405 -6.98 -9.31 24.62
CA THR A 405 -7.24 -10.04 23.35
C THR A 405 -8.20 -11.21 23.58
N ALA A 406 -8.05 -11.98 24.66
CA ALA A 406 -8.89 -13.13 24.96
C ALA A 406 -10.36 -12.76 25.18
N ILE A 407 -10.62 -11.64 25.81
CA ILE A 407 -11.99 -11.16 26.04
C ILE A 407 -12.47 -10.20 24.94
N ASN A 408 -11.61 -9.90 23.97
CA ASN A 408 -11.89 -8.97 22.85
C ASN A 408 -12.38 -7.61 23.34
N GLU A 409 -11.70 -7.05 24.36
CA GLU A 409 -12.04 -5.77 24.99
C GLU A 409 -10.89 -4.78 24.91
N ARG A 410 -11.22 -3.47 25.07
CA ARG A 410 -10.22 -2.41 25.13
C ARG A 410 -9.49 -2.40 26.48
N MET A 411 -10.19 -2.72 27.54
CA MET A 411 -9.72 -2.65 28.93
C MET A 411 -9.87 -3.99 29.62
N VAL A 412 -9.01 -4.26 30.58
CA VAL A 412 -9.14 -5.38 31.52
C VAL A 412 -9.23 -4.81 32.93
N ASN A 413 -10.24 -5.23 33.70
CA ASN A 413 -10.47 -4.74 35.07
C ASN A 413 -10.43 -3.20 35.15
N TYR A 414 -11.10 -2.52 34.21
CA TYR A 414 -11.14 -1.05 34.10
C TYR A 414 -9.78 -0.37 33.85
N THR A 415 -8.76 -1.15 33.50
CA THR A 415 -7.44 -0.60 33.17
C THR A 415 -7.26 -0.53 31.66
N ASN A 416 -7.07 0.68 31.15
CA ASN A 416 -6.64 0.92 29.78
C ASN A 416 -5.09 0.93 29.73
N LEU A 417 -4.47 -0.04 29.08
CA LEU A 417 -3.02 -0.11 29.00
C LEU A 417 -2.36 1.11 28.35
N ASN A 418 -3.07 1.81 27.48
CA ASN A 418 -2.55 3.01 26.84
C ASN A 418 -2.70 4.28 27.68
N THR A 419 -2.94 4.14 28.99
CA THR A 419 -2.98 5.27 29.94
C THR A 419 -2.15 5.03 31.20
N VAL A 420 -1.44 3.90 31.26
CA VAL A 420 -0.72 3.46 32.47
C VAL A 420 0.72 3.04 32.22
N SER A 421 1.27 3.35 31.05
CA SER A 421 2.66 2.99 30.72
C SER A 421 3.70 3.72 31.55
N ASN A 422 3.33 4.78 32.25
CA ASN A 422 4.12 5.49 33.24
C ASN A 422 3.98 4.93 34.66
N ILE A 423 3.12 3.90 34.86
CA ILE A 423 2.88 3.25 36.16
C ILE A 423 3.69 1.96 36.22
N ASN A 424 4.61 1.89 37.19
CA ASN A 424 5.51 0.76 37.33
C ASN A 424 4.76 -0.58 37.52
N GLY A 425 5.22 -1.61 36.81
CA GLY A 425 4.68 -2.97 36.89
C GLY A 425 3.48 -3.27 36.00
N THR A 426 2.94 -2.27 35.28
CA THR A 426 1.92 -2.54 34.26
C THR A 426 2.56 -3.16 33.01
N VAL A 427 1.76 -3.87 32.20
CA VAL A 427 2.23 -4.49 30.95
C VAL A 427 2.84 -3.46 30.01
N SER A 428 2.17 -2.32 29.83
CA SER A 428 2.67 -1.22 28.99
C SER A 428 3.92 -0.56 29.55
N ASN A 429 4.05 -0.41 30.87
CA ASN A 429 5.28 0.05 31.51
C ASN A 429 6.45 -0.92 31.29
N ASN A 430 6.19 -2.21 31.41
CA ASN A 430 7.19 -3.24 31.15
C ASN A 430 7.68 -3.23 29.71
N LEU A 431 6.80 -2.96 28.72
CA LEU A 431 7.20 -2.77 27.32
C LEU A 431 8.10 -1.54 27.15
N VAL A 432 7.75 -0.40 27.77
CA VAL A 432 8.58 0.80 27.73
C VAL A 432 9.95 0.52 28.36
N ASN A 433 9.98 -0.11 29.55
CA ASN A 433 11.22 -0.49 30.22
C ASN A 433 12.06 -1.48 29.39
N PHE A 434 11.41 -2.41 28.68
CA PHE A 434 12.09 -3.29 27.76
C PHE A 434 12.72 -2.48 26.62
N ALA A 435 11.97 -1.57 25.97
CA ALA A 435 12.50 -0.73 24.90
C ALA A 435 13.70 0.11 25.36
N ILE A 436 13.66 0.65 26.61
CA ILE A 436 14.78 1.35 27.23
C ILE A 436 15.98 0.41 27.40
N SER A 437 15.75 -0.79 27.97
CA SER A 437 16.82 -1.75 28.30
C SER A 437 17.59 -2.24 27.08
N ILE A 438 16.94 -2.35 25.92
CA ILE A 438 17.58 -2.74 24.66
C ILE A 438 18.07 -1.55 23.84
N ASN A 439 18.00 -0.33 24.39
CA ASN A 439 18.32 0.92 23.70
C ASN A 439 17.64 1.01 22.33
N ALA A 440 16.32 0.83 22.32
CA ALA A 440 15.54 0.83 21.09
C ALA A 440 15.73 2.15 20.31
N SER A 441 15.95 2.04 19.02
CA SER A 441 16.08 3.21 18.13
C SER A 441 14.73 3.79 17.72
N GLY A 442 13.64 3.05 17.99
CA GLY A 442 12.28 3.49 17.78
C GLY A 442 11.26 2.43 18.18
N LEU A 443 10.06 2.90 18.55
CA LEU A 443 8.91 2.06 18.84
C LEU A 443 7.71 2.54 18.03
N GLY A 444 7.02 1.61 17.34
CA GLY A 444 5.73 1.85 16.70
C GLY A 444 4.64 1.09 17.45
N ASP A 445 3.63 1.81 17.94
CA ASP A 445 2.44 1.25 18.57
C ASP A 445 1.26 1.32 17.59
N PHE A 446 0.71 0.17 17.19
CA PHE A 446 -0.27 0.09 16.11
C PHE A 446 -1.64 -0.27 16.64
N HIS A 447 -2.59 0.63 16.43
CA HIS A 447 -3.93 0.66 16.96
C HIS A 447 -5.01 0.67 15.87
N CYS A 448 -6.27 0.64 16.33
CA CYS A 448 -7.43 0.94 15.50
C CYS A 448 -8.29 1.98 16.21
N THR A 449 -8.76 2.98 15.43
CA THR A 449 -9.72 3.97 15.88
C THR A 449 -11.09 3.72 15.25
N ARG A 450 -12.16 3.99 15.99
CA ARG A 450 -13.54 3.79 15.52
C ARG A 450 -14.01 5.01 14.69
N HIS A 451 -15.01 4.79 13.86
CA HIS A 451 -15.66 5.87 13.11
C HIS A 451 -16.36 6.91 14.03
N SER A 452 -16.72 6.49 15.24
CA SER A 452 -17.37 7.33 16.25
C SER A 452 -16.40 8.09 17.16
N ASP A 453 -15.09 7.84 17.07
CA ASP A 453 -14.13 8.52 17.94
C ASP A 453 -13.95 9.97 17.50
N SER A 454 -14.43 10.91 18.32
CA SER A 454 -14.38 12.35 18.05
C SER A 454 -12.95 12.88 17.97
N ASP A 455 -12.05 12.28 18.72
CA ASP A 455 -10.67 12.75 18.85
C ASP A 455 -9.75 12.21 17.75
N VAL A 456 -9.92 10.97 17.35
CA VAL A 456 -9.09 10.31 16.33
C VAL A 456 -9.90 10.01 15.08
N GLY A 457 -10.88 9.15 15.09
CA GLY A 457 -11.90 8.91 14.04
C GLY A 457 -11.48 8.83 12.58
N ILE A 458 -10.18 8.82 12.29
CA ILE A 458 -9.58 8.74 10.96
C ILE A 458 -8.30 7.88 11.00
N THR A 459 -7.92 7.32 9.87
CA THR A 459 -6.58 6.71 9.75
C THR A 459 -5.51 7.81 9.81
N CYS A 460 -4.65 7.77 10.83
CA CYS A 460 -3.64 8.80 11.05
C CYS A 460 -2.41 8.27 11.82
N ILE A 461 -1.40 9.12 11.93
CA ILE A 461 -0.22 8.92 12.77
C ILE A 461 -0.31 9.95 13.90
N MET A 462 -0.40 9.51 15.14
CA MET A 462 -0.35 10.39 16.31
C MET A 462 1.11 10.62 16.69
N CYS A 463 1.45 11.85 16.97
CA CYS A 463 2.84 12.24 17.20
C CYS A 463 2.95 13.28 18.31
N THR A 464 3.75 12.94 19.33
CA THR A 464 4.34 13.90 20.26
C THR A 464 5.84 13.96 19.98
N TYR A 465 6.45 15.15 19.98
CA TYR A 465 7.86 15.30 19.56
C TYR A 465 8.72 16.08 20.53
N ILE A 466 8.18 16.59 21.61
CA ILE A 466 8.94 17.21 22.70
C ILE A 466 8.89 16.27 23.91
N PRO A 467 10.03 15.76 24.43
CA PRO A 467 11.41 16.17 24.12
C PRO A 467 12.08 15.42 22.96
N THR A 468 11.47 14.42 22.33
CA THR A 468 12.09 13.53 21.35
C THR A 468 11.71 13.91 19.92
N LEU A 469 12.48 14.83 19.31
CA LEU A 469 12.17 15.40 17.98
C LEU A 469 12.13 14.37 16.85
N GLU A 470 12.88 13.28 16.92
CA GLU A 470 12.93 12.24 15.88
C GLU A 470 11.55 11.59 15.66
N SER A 471 10.66 11.59 16.66
CA SER A 471 9.28 11.09 16.52
C SER A 471 8.52 11.82 15.41
N TYR A 472 8.71 13.13 15.26
CA TYR A 472 8.09 13.89 14.17
C TYR A 472 8.68 13.55 12.81
N ASP A 473 10.00 13.32 12.73
CA ASP A 473 10.64 12.92 11.48
C ASP A 473 10.16 11.55 11.00
N ILE A 474 9.95 10.62 11.94
CA ILE A 474 9.36 9.29 11.67
C ILE A 474 7.92 9.45 11.15
N ALA A 475 7.08 10.18 11.90
CA ALA A 475 5.68 10.41 11.52
C ALA A 475 5.57 11.02 10.13
N ARG A 476 6.39 12.03 9.82
CA ARG A 476 6.45 12.67 8.52
C ARG A 476 6.90 11.72 7.40
N ALA A 477 7.88 10.87 7.66
CA ALA A 477 8.34 9.89 6.69
C ALA A 477 7.23 8.87 6.35
N VAL A 478 6.53 8.36 7.37
CA VAL A 478 5.40 7.44 7.18
C VAL A 478 4.24 8.12 6.46
N SER A 479 3.87 9.35 6.85
CA SER A 479 2.82 10.13 6.19
C SER A 479 3.13 10.37 4.71
N ASN A 480 4.36 10.77 4.38
CA ASN A 480 4.79 11.00 2.99
C ASN A 480 4.70 9.74 2.12
N GLU A 481 4.91 8.56 2.68
CA GLU A 481 4.86 7.30 1.94
C GLU A 481 3.44 6.74 1.84
N THR A 482 2.65 6.86 2.89
CA THR A 482 1.31 6.28 2.99
C THR A 482 0.20 7.23 2.57
N GLY A 483 0.43 8.54 2.68
CA GLY A 483 -0.56 9.59 2.40
C GLY A 483 -1.53 9.85 3.57
N TYR A 484 -1.30 9.25 4.76
CA TYR A 484 -2.16 9.48 5.92
C TYR A 484 -1.73 10.70 6.72
N ASP A 485 -2.68 11.35 7.35
CA ASP A 485 -2.47 12.57 8.11
C ASP A 485 -1.66 12.33 9.39
N ILE A 486 -0.99 13.38 9.86
CA ILE A 486 -0.31 13.39 11.16
C ILE A 486 -1.13 14.24 12.11
N LYS A 487 -1.55 13.66 13.24
CA LYS A 487 -2.09 14.40 14.37
C LYS A 487 -0.95 14.75 15.34
N ILE A 488 -0.65 16.02 15.43
CA ILE A 488 0.46 16.54 16.22
C ILE A 488 -0.06 17.03 17.57
N TYR A 489 0.51 16.51 18.65
CA TYR A 489 0.21 16.88 20.03
C TYR A 489 1.40 17.52 20.76
N GLU A 490 2.40 17.93 20.04
CA GLU A 490 3.64 18.61 20.45
C GLU A 490 4.39 17.95 21.60
N THR A 491 3.88 18.02 22.84
CA THR A 491 4.60 17.63 24.05
C THR A 491 4.10 16.31 24.61
N ALA A 492 4.99 15.34 24.75
CA ALA A 492 4.71 14.06 25.37
C ALA A 492 4.31 14.22 26.85
N GLY A 493 3.39 13.38 27.31
CA GLY A 493 2.92 13.36 28.69
C GLY A 493 1.87 14.41 29.04
N ILE A 494 1.39 15.20 28.08
CA ILE A 494 0.34 16.21 28.31
C ILE A 494 -1.02 15.73 27.78
N PRO A 495 -1.23 15.53 26.45
CA PRO A 495 -2.58 15.16 25.97
C PRO A 495 -2.92 13.69 26.23
N TYR A 496 -1.91 12.82 26.20
CA TYR A 496 -2.08 11.36 26.37
C TYR A 496 -1.12 10.81 27.42
N ALA A 497 -1.09 11.43 28.60
CA ALA A 497 -0.24 10.99 29.70
C ALA A 497 -0.45 9.51 30.01
N GLY A 498 0.65 8.75 29.99
CA GLY A 498 0.62 7.29 30.20
C GLY A 498 0.34 6.46 28.94
N ALA A 499 0.23 7.08 27.76
CA ALA A 499 0.30 6.36 26.50
C ALA A 499 1.72 5.81 26.28
N ILE A 500 1.82 4.70 25.54
CA ILE A 500 3.11 4.01 25.32
C ILE A 500 4.08 4.92 24.59
N GLU A 501 3.65 5.55 23.50
CA GLU A 501 4.50 6.45 22.71
C GLU A 501 4.92 7.69 23.52
N ASP A 502 4.03 8.26 24.31
CA ASP A 502 4.32 9.41 25.16
C ASP A 502 5.42 9.08 26.19
N THR A 503 5.24 7.94 26.87
CA THR A 503 6.22 7.49 27.87
C THR A 503 7.55 7.12 27.23
N CYS A 504 7.56 6.53 26.04
CA CYS A 504 8.79 6.30 25.28
C CYS A 504 9.47 7.61 24.89
N ASN A 505 8.73 8.58 24.37
CA ASN A 505 9.25 9.89 23.98
C ASN A 505 9.82 10.67 25.17
N LEU A 506 9.19 10.60 26.34
CA LEU A 506 9.72 11.18 27.58
C LEU A 506 11.06 10.55 28.03
N ASN A 507 11.29 9.27 27.67
CA ASN A 507 12.52 8.54 27.94
C ASN A 507 13.53 8.56 26.78
N GLY A 508 13.33 9.40 25.76
CA GLY A 508 14.26 9.60 24.66
C GLY A 508 14.22 8.50 23.58
N ILE A 509 13.22 7.63 23.60
CA ILE A 509 12.97 6.64 22.56
C ILE A 509 11.94 7.20 21.60
N PRO A 510 12.29 7.46 20.32
CA PRO A 510 11.33 7.95 19.33
C PRO A 510 10.18 6.97 19.14
N ALA A 511 8.95 7.42 19.36
CA ALA A 511 7.78 6.57 19.26
C ALA A 511 6.58 7.33 18.69
N ASN A 512 5.71 6.59 17.98
CA ASN A 512 4.46 7.09 17.42
C ASN A 512 3.36 6.05 17.60
N THR A 513 2.13 6.52 17.74
CA THR A 513 0.93 5.68 17.62
C THR A 513 0.38 5.79 16.21
N TYR A 514 0.03 4.64 15.63
CA TYR A 514 -0.50 4.50 14.28
C TYR A 514 -1.94 4.01 14.35
N GLU A 515 -2.87 4.87 14.01
CA GLU A 515 -4.30 4.56 14.08
C GLU A 515 -4.86 4.20 12.72
N VAL A 516 -5.55 3.08 12.65
CA VAL A 516 -6.27 2.65 11.47
C VAL A 516 -7.77 2.75 11.72
N LEU A 517 -8.47 3.45 10.84
CA LEU A 517 -9.93 3.54 10.91
C LEU A 517 -10.55 2.15 10.70
N CYS A 518 -10.99 1.55 11.79
CA CYS A 518 -11.62 0.24 11.84
C CYS A 518 -12.36 0.09 13.15
N ASN A 519 -13.65 -0.18 13.11
CA ASN A 519 -14.40 -0.40 14.34
C ASN A 519 -13.78 -1.55 15.16
N HIS A 520 -13.79 -1.38 16.48
CA HIS A 520 -13.28 -2.38 17.39
C HIS A 520 -14.05 -3.72 17.24
N LYS A 521 -13.44 -4.82 17.64
CA LYS A 521 -14.00 -6.20 17.61
C LYS A 521 -14.34 -6.71 16.21
N THR A 522 -13.95 -6.01 15.15
CA THR A 522 -14.20 -6.39 13.78
C THR A 522 -12.97 -6.09 12.90
N ILE A 523 -12.99 -6.60 11.69
CA ILE A 523 -12.02 -6.28 10.65
C ILE A 523 -12.77 -5.73 9.45
N GLU A 524 -12.59 -4.44 9.19
CA GLU A 524 -13.12 -3.80 7.99
C GLU A 524 -12.23 -4.10 6.78
N TYR A 525 -12.84 -4.03 5.60
CA TYR A 525 -12.14 -4.29 4.35
C TYR A 525 -10.90 -3.40 4.16
N GLY A 526 -9.74 -4.01 4.07
CA GLY A 526 -8.46 -3.34 3.85
C GLY A 526 -7.79 -2.79 5.11
N SER A 527 -8.42 -2.82 6.29
CA SER A 527 -7.84 -2.27 7.51
C SER A 527 -6.54 -2.96 7.95
N PRO A 528 -6.38 -4.30 7.87
CA PRO A 528 -5.10 -4.93 8.17
C PRO A 528 -3.99 -4.53 7.19
N GLU A 529 -4.33 -4.32 5.92
CA GLU A 529 -3.40 -3.91 4.88
C GLU A 529 -2.91 -2.46 5.08
N ILE A 530 -3.80 -1.60 5.58
CA ILE A 530 -3.45 -0.22 5.96
C ILE A 530 -2.44 -0.24 7.10
N SER A 531 -2.73 -0.96 8.20
CA SER A 531 -1.82 -1.10 9.34
C SER A 531 -0.47 -1.71 8.92
N PHE A 532 -0.51 -2.77 8.13
CA PHE A 532 0.70 -3.42 7.58
C PHE A 532 1.55 -2.46 6.74
N ASN A 533 0.96 -1.59 5.93
CA ASN A 533 1.70 -0.60 5.16
C ASN A 533 2.33 0.47 6.05
N MET A 534 1.64 0.91 7.11
CA MET A 534 2.23 1.79 8.10
C MET A 534 3.42 1.14 8.80
N MET A 535 3.33 -0.14 9.19
CA MET A 535 4.44 -0.92 9.76
C MET A 535 5.65 -0.97 8.82
N LYS A 536 5.42 -1.25 7.54
CA LYS A 536 6.50 -1.26 6.54
C LYS A 536 7.17 0.10 6.39
N SER A 537 6.38 1.17 6.33
CA SER A 537 6.90 2.53 6.19
C SER A 537 7.67 2.98 7.43
N PHE A 538 7.18 2.61 8.63
CA PHE A 538 7.89 2.80 9.89
C PHE A 538 9.26 2.10 9.88
N LEU A 539 9.31 0.82 9.56
CA LEU A 539 10.55 0.06 9.48
C LEU A 539 11.50 0.61 8.41
N LYS A 540 10.97 1.09 7.30
CA LYS A 540 11.76 1.69 6.22
C LYS A 540 12.49 2.96 6.63
N TYR A 541 11.91 3.80 7.51
CA TYR A 541 12.59 4.97 8.07
C TYR A 541 13.92 4.58 8.72
N PHE A 542 13.97 3.47 9.42
CA PHE A 542 15.17 2.95 10.07
C PHE A 542 16.10 2.16 9.14
N GLY A 543 15.80 2.10 7.85
CA GLY A 543 16.62 1.42 6.86
C GLY A 543 16.17 -0.02 6.53
N PHE A 544 15.13 -0.53 7.17
CA PHE A 544 14.57 -1.86 6.89
C PHE A 544 13.54 -1.78 5.75
N ASP A 545 14.02 -1.63 4.51
CA ASP A 545 13.16 -1.58 3.31
C ASP A 545 12.71 -3.00 2.93
N ILE A 546 11.60 -3.44 3.53
CA ILE A 546 11.04 -4.79 3.34
C ILE A 546 10.76 -5.08 1.86
N ASP A 547 10.35 -4.09 1.08
CA ASP A 547 10.14 -4.27 -0.36
C ASP A 547 11.43 -4.64 -1.11
N LYS A 548 12.59 -4.23 -0.62
CA LYS A 548 13.89 -4.63 -1.16
C LYS A 548 14.37 -5.97 -0.61
N MET A 549 13.94 -6.34 0.60
CA MET A 549 14.29 -7.61 1.23
C MET A 549 13.49 -8.80 0.70
N THR A 550 12.35 -8.56 0.04
CA THR A 550 11.48 -9.61 -0.53
C THR A 550 12.16 -10.27 -1.73
N ARG A 551 13.21 -11.06 -1.49
CA ARG A 551 13.99 -11.77 -2.51
C ARG A 551 13.67 -13.25 -2.48
N ILE A 552 13.37 -13.79 -3.65
CA ILE A 552 12.95 -15.19 -3.80
C ILE A 552 13.93 -15.90 -4.73
N THR A 553 14.49 -17.03 -4.28
CA THR A 553 15.30 -17.88 -5.11
C THR A 553 14.43 -18.91 -5.81
N LEU A 554 14.36 -18.86 -7.14
CA LEU A 554 13.61 -19.81 -7.94
C LEU A 554 14.53 -20.52 -8.94
N GLN A 555 14.45 -21.84 -8.93
CA GLN A 555 15.14 -22.68 -9.93
C GLN A 555 14.36 -22.76 -11.26
N ASN A 556 13.05 -22.55 -11.23
CA ASN A 556 12.17 -22.65 -12.38
C ASN A 556 12.14 -21.37 -13.22
N LYS A 557 12.11 -21.53 -14.55
CA LYS A 557 12.00 -20.41 -15.50
C LYS A 557 10.58 -19.89 -15.69
N THR A 558 9.62 -20.49 -15.03
CA THR A 558 8.22 -20.08 -15.04
C THR A 558 7.77 -19.88 -13.60
N LEU A 559 7.12 -18.76 -13.35
CA LEU A 559 6.54 -18.42 -12.08
C LEU A 559 5.01 -18.57 -12.21
N SER A 560 4.40 -19.32 -11.30
CA SER A 560 2.95 -19.37 -11.14
C SER A 560 2.56 -18.43 -10.01
N LEU A 561 1.73 -17.46 -10.30
CA LEU A 561 1.10 -16.54 -9.34
C LEU A 561 -0.32 -16.99 -9.13
N ILE A 562 -0.70 -17.26 -7.89
CA ILE A 562 -2.07 -17.56 -7.50
C ILE A 562 -2.49 -16.49 -6.49
N PHE A 563 -3.52 -15.74 -6.84
CA PHE A 563 -4.13 -14.77 -5.94
C PHE A 563 -5.28 -15.41 -5.18
N THR A 564 -5.29 -15.21 -3.87
CA THR A 564 -6.40 -15.56 -2.97
C THR A 564 -6.70 -14.37 -2.08
N SER A 565 -7.96 -14.20 -1.68
CA SER A 565 -8.38 -13.12 -0.80
C SER A 565 -9.34 -13.65 0.26
N PRO A 566 -9.29 -13.14 1.50
CA PRO A 566 -10.30 -13.41 2.51
C PRO A 566 -11.62 -12.67 2.25
N TYR A 567 -11.63 -11.74 1.30
CA TYR A 567 -12.80 -10.96 0.93
C TYR A 567 -13.54 -11.57 -0.26
N ASN A 568 -14.65 -10.97 -0.66
CA ASN A 568 -15.55 -11.50 -1.72
C ASN A 568 -14.96 -11.39 -3.14
N TYR A 569 -13.81 -12.07 -3.36
CA TYR A 569 -13.12 -12.16 -4.64
C TYR A 569 -12.83 -13.61 -5.01
N ASN A 570 -13.03 -13.95 -6.27
CA ASN A 570 -12.60 -15.24 -6.80
C ASN A 570 -11.07 -15.29 -6.93
N SER A 571 -10.52 -16.46 -6.62
CA SER A 571 -9.10 -16.72 -6.86
C SER A 571 -8.77 -16.58 -8.34
N SER A 572 -7.59 -16.08 -8.64
CA SER A 572 -7.08 -16.00 -10.01
C SER A 572 -5.65 -16.52 -10.11
N MET A 573 -5.28 -16.99 -11.30
CA MET A 573 -3.95 -17.54 -11.55
C MET A 573 -3.32 -16.91 -12.78
N LYS A 574 -2.02 -16.64 -12.70
CA LYS A 574 -1.20 -16.17 -13.82
C LYS A 574 0.14 -16.86 -13.87
N SER A 575 0.50 -17.37 -15.04
CA SER A 575 1.84 -17.88 -15.30
C SER A 575 2.72 -16.82 -15.96
N ILE A 576 3.92 -16.63 -15.44
CA ILE A 576 4.89 -15.64 -15.93
C ILE A 576 6.16 -16.39 -16.32
N GLY A 577 6.53 -16.29 -17.60
CA GLY A 577 7.86 -16.76 -18.05
C GLY A 577 8.95 -15.78 -17.66
N LEU A 578 9.92 -16.23 -16.90
CA LEU A 578 11.05 -15.44 -16.40
C LEU A 578 12.17 -15.25 -17.45
N MET A 579 11.85 -15.38 -18.74
CA MET A 579 12.82 -15.17 -19.81
C MET A 579 13.22 -13.70 -19.89
N LYS A 580 14.51 -13.44 -19.89
CA LYS A 580 15.10 -12.12 -20.02
C LYS A 580 14.76 -11.46 -21.37
N ASN A 581 14.74 -10.18 -21.44
CA ASN A 581 14.62 -9.45 -22.70
C ASN A 581 16.00 -9.16 -23.28
N ALA A 582 16.12 -9.22 -24.62
CA ALA A 582 17.32 -8.85 -25.33
C ALA A 582 17.05 -7.71 -26.32
N GLN A 583 18.10 -7.00 -26.69
CA GLN A 583 18.05 -5.92 -27.67
C GLN A 583 18.96 -6.21 -28.85
N ILE A 584 18.42 -6.15 -30.08
CA ILE A 584 19.18 -6.23 -31.32
C ILE A 584 19.47 -4.83 -31.82
N ILE A 585 20.72 -4.44 -31.79
CA ILE A 585 21.21 -3.15 -32.34
C ILE A 585 21.69 -3.40 -33.75
N SER A 586 21.12 -2.74 -34.74
CA SER A 586 21.44 -2.91 -36.15
C SER A 586 21.08 -1.67 -36.94
N LYS A 587 21.82 -1.43 -38.06
CA LYS A 587 21.63 -0.28 -38.95
C LYS A 587 21.23 -0.75 -40.35
N SER A 588 20.58 0.12 -41.10
CA SER A 588 20.34 -0.10 -42.52
C SER A 588 21.67 -0.15 -43.29
N ALA A 589 21.73 -0.97 -44.35
CA ALA A 589 22.92 -1.13 -45.15
C ALA A 589 22.60 -1.22 -46.65
N SER A 590 23.62 -0.98 -47.49
CA SER A 590 23.49 -1.04 -48.95
C SER A 590 24.54 -1.99 -49.56
N TYR A 591 24.08 -2.87 -50.45
CA TYR A 591 24.93 -3.86 -51.10
C TYR A 591 24.74 -3.83 -52.63
N ILE A 592 25.83 -4.11 -53.35
CA ILE A 592 25.74 -4.35 -54.77
C ILE A 592 25.41 -5.82 -55.00
N ILE A 593 24.38 -6.07 -55.80
CA ILE A 593 23.78 -7.38 -56.04
C ILE A 593 24.77 -8.50 -56.44
N ASN A 594 25.84 -8.12 -57.13
CA ASN A 594 26.86 -9.06 -57.66
C ASN A 594 28.04 -9.28 -56.70
N TYR A 595 28.17 -8.52 -55.62
CA TYR A 595 29.33 -8.58 -54.74
C TYR A 595 29.02 -9.11 -53.36
N GLY A 596 27.81 -8.79 -52.84
CA GLY A 596 27.47 -9.11 -51.46
C GLY A 596 28.26 -8.27 -50.45
N GLY A 597 28.40 -8.78 -49.24
CA GLY A 597 29.15 -8.15 -48.17
C GLY A 597 28.79 -8.68 -46.79
N LYS A 598 29.55 -8.26 -45.78
CA LYS A 598 29.30 -8.60 -44.38
C LYS A 598 28.26 -7.64 -43.80
N TYR A 599 27.33 -8.19 -43.02
CA TYR A 599 26.36 -7.45 -42.24
C TYR A 599 26.52 -7.81 -40.79
N SER A 600 26.68 -6.83 -39.90
CA SER A 600 26.88 -7.05 -38.46
C SER A 600 25.77 -6.43 -37.66
N ILE A 601 25.42 -7.12 -36.56
CA ILE A 601 24.53 -6.64 -35.53
C ILE A 601 25.24 -6.74 -34.18
N THR A 602 24.73 -6.02 -33.18
CA THR A 602 25.11 -6.23 -31.80
C THR A 602 23.89 -6.71 -31.03
N LEU A 603 24.07 -7.77 -30.27
CA LEU A 603 23.05 -8.30 -29.38
C LEU A 603 23.47 -8.01 -27.92
N LYS A 604 22.57 -7.37 -27.17
CA LYS A 604 22.76 -7.03 -25.78
C LYS A 604 21.53 -7.43 -24.99
N ASP A 605 21.65 -7.56 -23.68
CA ASP A 605 20.50 -7.53 -22.80
C ASP A 605 19.99 -6.07 -22.62
N ILE A 606 18.91 -5.90 -21.85
CA ILE A 606 18.33 -4.58 -21.61
C ILE A 606 19.22 -3.67 -20.72
N SER A 607 20.13 -4.26 -19.93
CA SER A 607 21.12 -3.52 -19.14
C SER A 607 22.28 -2.99 -19.98
N GLY A 608 22.34 -3.39 -21.27
CA GLY A 608 23.42 -3.04 -22.16
C GLY A 608 24.59 -4.01 -22.19
N THR A 609 24.52 -5.11 -21.44
CA THR A 609 25.57 -6.15 -21.39
C THR A 609 25.60 -6.94 -22.71
N PRO A 610 26.76 -7.11 -23.35
CA PRO A 610 26.88 -7.86 -24.60
C PRO A 610 26.58 -9.35 -24.38
N LEU A 611 25.71 -9.92 -25.21
CA LEU A 611 25.39 -11.35 -25.19
C LEU A 611 26.32 -12.10 -26.16
N VAL A 612 27.26 -12.86 -25.62
CA VAL A 612 28.28 -13.64 -26.35
C VAL A 612 27.85 -15.10 -26.52
N GLY A 613 28.26 -15.74 -27.62
CA GLY A 613 27.94 -17.14 -27.90
C GLY A 613 26.49 -17.41 -28.34
N LYS A 614 25.67 -16.36 -28.53
CA LYS A 614 24.24 -16.48 -28.84
C LYS A 614 23.99 -16.54 -30.35
N LYS A 615 23.13 -17.48 -30.78
CA LYS A 615 22.78 -17.69 -32.19
C LYS A 615 21.68 -16.73 -32.65
N VAL A 616 21.96 -15.93 -33.68
CA VAL A 616 21.02 -14.98 -34.29
C VAL A 616 20.66 -15.45 -35.68
N THR A 617 19.40 -15.38 -36.06
CA THR A 617 18.89 -15.82 -37.36
C THR A 617 18.52 -14.63 -38.25
N PHE A 618 18.67 -14.81 -39.56
CA PHE A 618 18.44 -13.78 -40.58
C PHE A 618 17.44 -14.25 -41.64
N THR A 619 16.45 -13.43 -41.90
CA THR A 619 15.44 -13.66 -42.96
C THR A 619 15.39 -12.41 -43.87
N LEU A 620 15.68 -12.54 -45.15
CA LEU A 620 15.63 -11.46 -46.12
C LEU A 620 14.46 -11.63 -47.07
N ASN A 621 13.63 -10.58 -47.14
CA ASN A 621 12.44 -10.57 -48.00
C ASN A 621 11.55 -11.83 -47.82
N GLY A 622 11.32 -12.23 -46.56
CA GLY A 622 10.47 -13.37 -46.17
C GLY A 622 11.17 -14.74 -46.25
N LYS A 623 12.39 -14.83 -46.79
CA LYS A 623 13.12 -16.09 -46.90
C LYS A 623 14.26 -16.17 -45.87
N TYR A 624 14.33 -17.27 -45.11
CA TYR A 624 15.46 -17.57 -44.24
C TYR A 624 16.74 -17.67 -45.06
N ILE A 625 17.79 -16.97 -44.61
CA ILE A 625 19.06 -16.89 -45.32
C ILE A 625 20.26 -17.41 -44.52
N GLY A 626 20.07 -17.72 -43.23
CA GLY A 626 21.08 -18.33 -42.37
C GLY A 626 21.12 -17.71 -40.97
N SER A 627 22.14 -18.09 -40.20
CA SER A 627 22.38 -17.62 -38.84
C SER A 627 23.87 -17.24 -38.66
N ALA A 628 24.12 -16.51 -37.56
CA ALA A 628 25.45 -16.19 -37.08
C ALA A 628 25.48 -16.20 -35.57
N THR A 629 26.63 -16.57 -34.96
CA THR A 629 26.82 -16.56 -33.52
C THR A 629 27.52 -15.28 -33.10
N THR A 630 27.06 -14.70 -32.00
CA THR A 630 27.68 -13.51 -31.42
C THR A 630 29.05 -13.85 -30.83
N LYS A 631 30.03 -12.98 -31.09
CA LYS A 631 31.40 -13.04 -30.55
C LYS A 631 31.57 -11.94 -29.49
N SER A 632 32.80 -11.61 -29.15
CA SER A 632 33.15 -10.54 -28.24
C SER A 632 32.32 -9.26 -28.50
N LYS A 633 31.97 -8.54 -27.47
CA LYS A 633 31.07 -7.35 -27.50
C LYS A 633 29.67 -7.62 -28.07
N GLY A 634 29.21 -8.90 -28.08
CA GLY A 634 27.88 -9.30 -28.57
C GLY A 634 27.67 -9.14 -30.08
N ILE A 635 28.76 -9.09 -30.89
CA ILE A 635 28.67 -8.85 -32.33
C ILE A 635 28.49 -10.15 -33.10
N ALA A 636 27.40 -10.25 -33.88
CA ALA A 636 27.21 -11.29 -34.86
C ALA A 636 27.35 -10.74 -36.27
N THR A 637 28.18 -11.39 -37.08
CA THR A 637 28.44 -11.00 -38.50
C THR A 637 27.98 -12.08 -39.44
N PHE A 638 27.08 -11.70 -40.35
CA PHE A 638 26.53 -12.59 -41.37
C PHE A 638 26.95 -12.12 -42.77
N THR A 639 27.30 -13.06 -43.68
CA THR A 639 27.70 -12.74 -45.04
C THR A 639 26.51 -12.82 -45.99
N LEU A 640 26.09 -11.67 -46.51
CA LEU A 640 25.11 -11.56 -47.59
C LEU A 640 25.81 -11.90 -48.93
N THR A 641 25.69 -13.15 -49.35
CA THR A 641 26.33 -13.58 -50.62
C THR A 641 25.62 -13.03 -51.85
N PRO A 642 26.27 -12.96 -53.01
CA PRO A 642 25.60 -12.64 -54.27
C PRO A 642 24.41 -13.54 -54.59
N LYS A 643 24.43 -14.81 -54.22
CA LYS A 643 23.31 -15.75 -54.41
C LYS A 643 22.08 -15.27 -53.63
N VAL A 644 22.25 -14.89 -52.36
CA VAL A 644 21.19 -14.38 -51.47
C VAL A 644 20.62 -13.05 -52.03
N LEU A 645 21.48 -12.10 -52.43
CA LEU A 645 21.04 -10.79 -52.93
C LEU A 645 20.30 -10.90 -54.28
N LYS A 646 20.72 -11.81 -55.15
CA LYS A 646 20.02 -12.08 -56.44
C LYS A 646 18.64 -12.67 -56.23
N ALA A 647 18.51 -13.60 -55.30
CA ALA A 647 17.21 -14.17 -54.91
C ALA A 647 16.25 -13.12 -54.31
N ALA A 648 16.77 -12.17 -53.55
CA ALA A 648 15.96 -11.07 -52.96
C ALA A 648 15.59 -10.00 -53.99
N LYS A 649 16.24 -9.95 -55.15
CA LYS A 649 16.11 -8.94 -56.22
C LYS A 649 16.56 -7.54 -55.76
N TYR A 650 16.88 -6.63 -56.70
CA TYR A 650 17.25 -5.28 -56.36
C TYR A 650 16.07 -4.44 -55.82
N GLY A 651 16.41 -3.39 -55.04
CA GLY A 651 15.45 -2.53 -54.36
C GLY A 651 15.63 -2.51 -52.83
N LYS A 652 14.75 -1.84 -52.14
CA LYS A 652 14.71 -1.86 -50.67
C LYS A 652 14.05 -3.17 -50.24
N ARG A 653 14.67 -3.91 -49.34
CA ARG A 653 14.21 -5.20 -48.83
C ARG A 653 14.23 -5.20 -47.30
N ASN A 654 13.29 -5.91 -46.67
CA ASN A 654 13.28 -6.09 -45.20
C ASN A 654 14.22 -7.23 -44.85
N LEU A 655 15.18 -6.98 -43.99
CA LEU A 655 15.98 -7.95 -43.27
C LEU A 655 15.38 -8.07 -41.88
N ILE A 656 14.88 -9.23 -41.55
CA ILE A 656 14.37 -9.57 -40.20
C ILE A 656 15.48 -10.35 -39.52
N ILE A 657 15.81 -9.89 -38.31
CA ILE A 657 16.80 -10.49 -37.43
C ILE A 657 16.02 -10.98 -36.23
N LYS A 658 16.23 -12.25 -35.83
CA LYS A 658 15.56 -12.85 -34.68
C LYS A 658 16.60 -13.49 -33.77
N PHE A 659 16.34 -13.36 -32.47
CA PHE A 659 17.06 -14.04 -31.43
C PHE A 659 16.07 -14.58 -30.40
N SER A 660 16.27 -15.80 -29.96
CA SER A 660 15.64 -16.42 -28.80
C SER A 660 16.49 -17.60 -28.37
N ASP A 661 16.54 -17.87 -27.09
CA ASP A 661 17.07 -19.10 -26.53
C ASP A 661 16.30 -19.47 -25.24
N SER A 662 16.85 -20.38 -24.43
CA SER A 662 16.23 -20.81 -23.18
C SER A 662 16.09 -19.70 -22.12
N ASP A 663 16.94 -18.67 -22.19
CA ASP A 663 17.03 -17.61 -21.18
C ASP A 663 16.44 -16.27 -21.65
N TYR A 664 16.18 -16.14 -22.96
CA TYR A 664 15.74 -14.90 -23.56
C TYR A 664 14.48 -15.05 -24.42
N LYS A 665 13.55 -14.11 -24.27
CA LYS A 665 12.34 -14.01 -25.09
C LYS A 665 12.69 -13.77 -26.56
N LEU A 666 11.82 -14.22 -27.46
CA LEU A 666 11.96 -13.95 -28.88
C LEU A 666 12.04 -12.45 -29.15
N THR A 667 13.22 -12.02 -29.54
CA THR A 667 13.48 -10.64 -29.96
C THR A 667 13.57 -10.55 -31.46
N LYS A 668 12.87 -9.61 -32.06
CA LYS A 668 12.79 -9.39 -33.50
C LYS A 668 13.13 -7.95 -33.84
N LYS A 669 14.04 -7.75 -34.82
CA LYS A 669 14.36 -6.44 -35.38
C LYS A 669 14.25 -6.48 -36.91
N THR A 670 13.56 -5.50 -37.47
CA THR A 670 13.48 -5.35 -38.94
C THR A 670 14.26 -4.15 -39.37
N VAL A 671 15.14 -4.31 -40.34
CA VAL A 671 15.91 -3.23 -40.94
C VAL A 671 15.79 -3.22 -42.48
N LYS A 672 16.03 -2.09 -43.09
CA LYS A 672 15.99 -1.94 -44.53
C LYS A 672 17.37 -2.20 -45.13
N ILE A 673 17.48 -3.15 -46.05
CA ILE A 673 18.66 -3.40 -46.87
C ILE A 673 18.37 -2.92 -48.27
N THR A 674 19.24 -2.03 -48.77
CA THR A 674 19.15 -1.53 -50.13
C THR A 674 20.05 -2.34 -51.06
N ILE A 675 19.45 -3.13 -51.94
CA ILE A 675 20.20 -3.90 -52.95
C ILE A 675 20.26 -3.07 -54.24
N THR A 676 21.47 -2.73 -54.66
CA THR A 676 21.67 -1.92 -55.83
C THR A 676 22.23 -2.75 -56.99
N ARG A 677 21.82 -2.38 -58.21
CA ARG A 677 22.41 -2.94 -59.42
C ARG A 677 23.85 -2.42 -59.60
N GLU A 678 24.71 -3.27 -60.13
CA GLU A 678 26.09 -2.91 -60.41
C GLU A 678 26.20 -1.89 -61.54
N LYS A 679 27.06 -0.89 -61.40
CA LYS A 679 27.42 0.06 -62.48
C LYS A 679 28.15 -0.68 -63.61
N THR A 680 27.93 -0.24 -64.85
CA THR A 680 28.55 -0.83 -66.06
C THR A 680 29.46 0.20 -66.75
N LYS A 681 30.41 -0.29 -67.52
CA LYS A 681 31.30 0.50 -68.41
C LYS A 681 31.05 0.10 -69.86
N LEU A 682 30.67 1.03 -70.69
CA LEU A 682 30.38 0.78 -72.08
C LEU A 682 31.45 1.48 -72.93
N SER A 683 32.19 0.72 -73.74
CA SER A 683 33.19 1.22 -74.66
C SER A 683 32.73 1.00 -76.12
N ALA A 684 32.70 2.03 -76.87
CA ALA A 684 32.52 2.03 -78.37
C ALA A 684 33.29 3.15 -78.94
N LYS A 685 33.99 2.93 -80.08
CA LYS A 685 34.78 3.90 -80.75
C LYS A 685 34.05 4.43 -82.05
N SER A 686 34.20 5.69 -82.37
CA SER A 686 33.75 6.22 -83.68
C SER A 686 34.47 5.49 -84.81
N LYS A 687 33.77 5.28 -85.89
CA LYS A 687 34.30 4.49 -87.01
C LYS A 687 33.84 5.04 -88.39
N ALA A 688 34.74 5.02 -89.37
CA ALA A 688 34.41 5.29 -90.77
C ALA A 688 34.26 3.98 -91.53
N PHE A 689 33.33 4.00 -92.52
CA PHE A 689 33.09 2.92 -93.43
C PHE A 689 32.98 3.42 -94.88
N LYS A 690 33.47 2.65 -95.84
CA LYS A 690 33.27 2.90 -97.27
C LYS A 690 31.79 2.69 -97.64
N LYS A 691 31.20 3.51 -98.42
CA LYS A 691 29.81 3.42 -98.91
C LYS A 691 29.49 2.02 -99.49
N SER A 692 30.44 1.47 -100.22
CA SER A 692 30.32 0.15 -100.88
C SER A 692 30.14 -1.03 -99.94
N ILE A 693 30.45 -0.91 -98.63
CA ILE A 693 30.26 -1.98 -97.70
C ILE A 693 28.76 -2.16 -97.42
N LYS A 694 28.11 -3.24 -97.89
CA LYS A 694 26.72 -3.52 -97.70
C LYS A 694 26.37 -3.71 -96.21
N THR A 695 27.20 -4.44 -95.40
CA THR A 695 27.05 -4.66 -93.98
C THR A 695 28.21 -4.07 -93.21
N LYS A 696 28.00 -2.94 -92.53
CA LYS A 696 28.97 -2.25 -91.72
C LYS A 696 29.01 -2.79 -90.32
N LYS A 697 30.13 -3.35 -89.83
CA LYS A 697 30.30 -3.99 -88.50
C LYS A 697 30.86 -3.01 -87.48
N LEU A 698 30.06 -2.56 -86.49
CA LEU A 698 30.46 -1.77 -85.37
C LEU A 698 30.54 -2.57 -84.11
N ALA A 699 31.64 -2.51 -83.39
CA ALA A 699 31.81 -3.21 -82.11
C ALA A 699 31.60 -2.26 -80.96
N ALA A 700 30.93 -2.80 -79.88
CA ALA A 700 30.90 -2.18 -78.60
C ALA A 700 31.27 -3.25 -77.53
N ILE A 701 31.86 -2.82 -76.42
CA ILE A 701 32.25 -3.72 -75.32
C ILE A 701 31.61 -3.24 -74.06
N LEU A 702 30.89 -4.14 -73.39
CA LEU A 702 30.27 -3.90 -72.10
C LEU A 702 30.97 -4.70 -71.01
N LYS A 703 31.41 -3.98 -69.98
CA LYS A 703 32.09 -4.55 -68.82
C LYS A 703 31.38 -4.09 -67.53
N ASN A 704 31.56 -4.85 -66.50
CA ASN A 704 31.09 -4.42 -65.17
C ASN A 704 32.08 -3.38 -64.58
N ASN A 705 31.74 -2.85 -63.38
CA ASN A 705 32.56 -1.81 -62.74
C ASN A 705 34.00 -2.26 -62.43
N LYS A 706 34.22 -3.60 -62.18
CA LYS A 706 35.52 -4.24 -61.96
C LYS A 706 36.26 -4.63 -63.27
N GLY A 707 35.73 -4.19 -64.43
CA GLY A 707 36.35 -4.48 -65.70
C GLY A 707 36.07 -5.90 -66.27
N LYS A 708 35.33 -6.74 -65.63
CA LYS A 708 34.94 -8.06 -66.08
C LYS A 708 33.89 -7.99 -67.18
N ALA A 709 34.01 -8.81 -68.21
CA ALA A 709 33.09 -8.87 -69.36
C ALA A 709 31.66 -9.24 -68.92
N ILE A 710 30.64 -8.48 -69.40
CA ILE A 710 29.25 -8.83 -69.24
C ILE A 710 28.78 -9.52 -70.51
N LYS A 711 28.63 -10.86 -70.43
CA LYS A 711 28.26 -11.71 -71.55
C LYS A 711 26.75 -11.92 -71.70
N ASN A 712 26.34 -12.26 -72.91
CA ASN A 712 24.96 -12.65 -73.30
C ASN A 712 23.86 -11.61 -72.95
N VAL A 713 24.22 -10.32 -73.00
CA VAL A 713 23.23 -9.24 -72.81
C VAL A 713 23.03 -8.48 -74.12
N LYS A 714 21.82 -7.97 -74.33
CA LYS A 714 21.38 -7.29 -75.48
C LYS A 714 21.78 -5.79 -75.46
N LEU A 715 22.54 -5.33 -76.46
CA LEU A 715 22.82 -3.92 -76.71
C LEU A 715 22.04 -3.45 -77.90
N THR A 716 21.72 -2.17 -77.91
CA THR A 716 21.06 -1.50 -79.07
C THR A 716 21.95 -0.39 -79.59
N LEU A 717 22.00 -0.20 -80.92
CA LEU A 717 22.61 0.92 -81.58
C LEU A 717 21.51 1.66 -82.36
N LYS A 718 21.23 2.93 -81.95
CA LYS A 718 20.32 3.80 -82.71
C LYS A 718 21.10 4.79 -83.53
N VAL A 719 20.90 4.79 -84.87
CA VAL A 719 21.54 5.72 -85.79
C VAL A 719 20.54 6.08 -86.94
N LYS A 720 20.39 7.38 -87.25
CA LYS A 720 19.44 7.87 -88.28
C LYS A 720 18.04 7.19 -88.18
N GLY A 721 17.42 7.23 -86.94
CA GLY A 721 16.11 6.66 -86.71
C GLY A 721 16.02 5.12 -86.69
N LYS A 722 17.03 4.41 -87.15
CA LYS A 722 17.05 2.94 -87.19
C LYS A 722 17.74 2.34 -85.96
N THR A 723 17.20 1.22 -85.42
CA THR A 723 17.76 0.53 -84.25
C THR A 723 18.33 -0.83 -84.65
N TYR A 724 19.59 -1.08 -84.37
CA TYR A 724 20.25 -2.39 -84.50
C TYR A 724 20.47 -3.04 -83.17
N LYS A 725 20.34 -4.33 -83.07
CA LYS A 725 20.43 -5.14 -81.82
C LYS A 725 21.59 -6.11 -81.97
N ALA A 726 22.38 -6.28 -80.92
CA ALA A 726 23.44 -7.30 -80.82
C ALA A 726 23.61 -7.79 -79.40
N LYS A 727 23.96 -9.07 -79.22
CA LYS A 727 24.26 -9.63 -77.94
C LYS A 727 25.78 -9.64 -77.68
N THR A 728 26.17 -9.44 -76.43
CA THR A 728 27.58 -9.51 -76.03
C THR A 728 28.06 -10.96 -75.96
N ASN A 729 29.25 -11.25 -76.48
CA ASN A 729 29.92 -12.57 -76.38
C ASN A 729 30.64 -12.76 -75.04
N SER A 730 31.49 -13.83 -74.93
CA SER A 730 32.28 -14.15 -73.72
C SER A 730 33.25 -13.04 -73.29
N LYS A 731 33.73 -12.24 -74.23
CA LYS A 731 34.63 -11.05 -74.04
C LYS A 731 33.85 -9.74 -73.79
N GLY A 732 32.47 -9.81 -73.61
CA GLY A 732 31.63 -8.64 -73.50
C GLY A 732 31.45 -7.82 -74.79
N LYS A 733 31.88 -8.33 -75.93
CA LYS A 733 31.86 -7.63 -77.23
C LYS A 733 30.56 -7.95 -77.97
N ALA A 734 29.82 -6.88 -78.35
CA ALA A 734 28.70 -6.95 -79.26
C ALA A 734 29.05 -6.31 -80.62
N ILE A 735 28.68 -6.96 -81.72
CA ILE A 735 28.93 -6.49 -83.09
C ILE A 735 27.61 -6.16 -83.76
N PHE A 736 27.36 -4.90 -84.00
CA PHE A 736 26.17 -4.42 -84.75
C PHE A 736 26.40 -4.52 -86.24
N LYS A 737 25.50 -5.14 -86.98
CA LYS A 737 25.46 -5.22 -88.44
C LYS A 737 24.55 -4.10 -88.95
N ILE A 738 25.18 -3.01 -89.47
CA ILE A 738 24.47 -1.81 -89.90
C ILE A 738 24.26 -1.95 -91.41
N THR A 739 23.06 -2.14 -91.87
CA THR A 739 22.73 -2.38 -93.28
C THR A 739 21.95 -1.21 -93.92
N LYS A 740 21.24 -0.42 -93.15
CA LYS A 740 20.39 0.68 -93.67
C LYS A 740 21.02 2.06 -93.57
N LEU A 741 22.39 2.17 -93.57
CA LEU A 741 23.11 3.43 -93.59
C LEU A 741 23.97 3.56 -94.84
N THR A 742 23.31 4.05 -95.95
CA THR A 742 23.86 4.00 -97.31
C THR A 742 24.29 5.37 -97.84
N LYS A 743 23.78 6.47 -97.34
CA LYS A 743 24.15 7.85 -97.81
C LYS A 743 25.48 8.31 -97.18
N LYS A 744 26.35 9.00 -97.90
CA LYS A 744 27.55 9.64 -97.41
C LYS A 744 27.20 10.65 -96.30
N GLY A 745 28.07 10.82 -95.30
CA GLY A 745 27.86 11.78 -94.23
C GLY A 745 28.34 11.29 -92.88
N THR A 746 28.27 12.13 -91.83
CA THR A 746 28.60 11.80 -90.45
C THR A 746 27.35 11.73 -89.64
N TYR A 747 27.13 10.61 -88.92
CA TYR A 747 25.93 10.33 -88.20
C TYR A 747 26.25 10.16 -86.75
N LYS A 748 25.46 10.82 -85.78
CA LYS A 748 25.45 10.50 -84.35
C LYS A 748 24.80 9.16 -84.18
N ALA A 749 25.48 8.27 -83.48
CA ALA A 749 24.97 6.92 -83.14
C ALA A 749 25.05 6.66 -81.64
N LYS A 750 23.92 6.26 -81.04
CA LYS A 750 23.86 5.99 -79.61
C LYS A 750 23.82 4.48 -79.37
N VAL A 751 24.89 3.97 -78.78
CA VAL A 751 24.95 2.61 -78.23
C VAL A 751 24.31 2.62 -76.86
N ASN A 752 23.37 1.72 -76.57
CA ASN A 752 22.65 1.69 -75.33
C ASN A 752 22.50 0.27 -74.78
N PHE A 753 22.72 0.16 -73.50
CA PHE A 753 22.35 -1.00 -72.64
C PHE A 753 21.29 -0.51 -71.69
N VAL A 754 20.07 -1.05 -71.73
CA VAL A 754 18.93 -0.62 -70.93
C VAL A 754 19.04 -1.08 -69.49
N GLY A 755 20.09 -1.90 -69.15
CA GLY A 755 20.21 -2.55 -67.86
C GLY A 755 19.41 -3.86 -67.80
N ASN A 756 19.57 -4.53 -66.67
CA ASN A 756 18.80 -5.73 -66.30
C ASN A 756 18.70 -5.84 -64.80
N SER A 757 18.26 -6.98 -64.28
CA SER A 757 18.11 -7.22 -62.85
C SER A 757 19.42 -7.06 -62.02
N TYR A 758 20.59 -7.11 -62.68
CA TYR A 758 21.89 -7.10 -62.04
C TYR A 758 22.75 -5.89 -62.35
N TYR A 759 22.54 -5.27 -63.49
CA TYR A 759 23.37 -4.20 -64.04
C TYR A 759 22.56 -2.94 -64.34
N LYS A 760 23.12 -1.77 -64.01
CA LYS A 760 22.52 -0.47 -64.36
C LYS A 760 22.63 -0.21 -65.86
N SER A 761 21.69 0.57 -66.40
CA SER A 761 21.71 1.04 -67.77
C SER A 761 22.93 1.95 -68.03
N ILE A 762 23.42 1.98 -69.26
CA ILE A 762 24.48 2.90 -69.73
C ILE A 762 24.28 3.11 -71.16
N SER A 763 24.61 4.34 -71.68
CA SER A 763 24.65 4.64 -73.10
C SER A 763 25.92 5.41 -73.46
N LYS A 764 26.34 5.29 -74.69
CA LYS A 764 27.47 6.04 -75.23
C LYS A 764 27.14 6.50 -76.67
N THR A 765 27.38 7.78 -76.94
CA THR A 765 27.21 8.35 -78.22
C THR A 765 28.56 8.36 -78.94
N ILE A 766 28.59 7.95 -80.18
CA ILE A 766 29.74 7.94 -81.10
C ILE A 766 29.36 8.50 -82.43
N LYS A 767 30.37 8.80 -83.31
CA LYS A 767 30.17 9.23 -84.70
C LYS A 767 30.44 8.06 -85.63
N ILE A 768 29.57 7.86 -86.64
CA ILE A 768 29.75 6.91 -87.71
C ILE A 768 29.87 7.79 -88.97
N LYS A 769 31.02 7.70 -89.70
CA LYS A 769 31.24 8.41 -90.93
C LYS A 769 31.12 7.43 -92.11
N ILE A 770 30.30 7.76 -93.09
CA ILE A 770 30.20 7.05 -94.34
C ILE A 770 30.93 7.87 -95.45
N ARG A 771 31.95 7.29 -95.99
CA ARG A 771 32.83 7.94 -97.06
C ARG A 771 32.50 7.39 -98.41
#